data_edab53651605437ec35b64e61c18a21b
#
_entry.id   edab53651605437ec35b64e61c18a21b
#
_cell.length_a   1.000
_cell.length_b   1.000
_cell.length_c   1.000
_cell.angle_alpha   90.00
_cell.angle_beta   90.00
_cell.angle_gamma   90.00
#
_symmetry.space_group_name_H-M   'P 1'
#
loop_
_entity.id
_entity.type
_entity.pdbx_description
1 polymer ?
#
loop_
_entity_poly.entity_id
_entity_poly.type
_entity_poly.pdbx_seq_one_letter_code
_entity_poly.pdbx_strand_id
1 'polypeptide(L)'
;MHHHHATTFTILATAALLAAQQADPSSGRGVAAPAPIALKHATFDPARGEPPIPAGLRADAADAEHFLVQVGASVDEANKQALRDRGLALLDYVPERAWIVRASAAQVARCAADGAIVWSSPLHPAYRIDPALLAGALPARVAVLGFLGVDRATLRAQIAAAGGVVAEEHEQIDRWLMLVPASPALVAALARCRDVQWVEPESLVAERNDTMTWSVQTASSGNRRVWNAGLRGEGQVIGHMDGAIATSSCHFFDPANPIGPSHRKIVYTSGTGAANTHGTHTAGTAAGDPFPVSGATTARGLAYAARIAHSNNYSASAWNSLAVAHRNAGARLHTNSWGNDGTTAYNSHCNAIDAFSWTYEDNLVLFAATNTSTLKNPENAKNLVAVGNAQNGANYMNKGGGGVGPTSDGRRKPDLFAPGTSIVSASTAACGTTSLTGTSMACPAATAAGALIRQYFVDGFYPTGAATPANAFVPTGALVKAVMVNTCQDMTGVAATVPNNTEGWGRLVLDETLHFSGDLGRMWVADVRRANGLVTGGQRTFTVDVASPARPLEITMAFTDFAGAVNAAAAAVNNLNLEVTAPNGAVFLGNVFSGGASIAGGAADAVNNVERVALAAPAVGAWTIRVVGASVPQGPCGYALCASGDLGGGFGLASVATYGVGKPGTFGVPTIAGTLPTIPSNWALSGSLTLANAFGIVVYGDAPAALPFDGGTVLANPLLLDVVLTGPFPGSWTYPVAIPNTTALNGTNAYWQFWMPNDPAAAGGNWAASPGLKMTIGN
;
A
#
# COMPACT_ATOMS: atom_id res chain seq x y z
N MET A 1 21.04 -1.45 -55.25
CA MET A 1 22.43 -1.55 -54.70
C MET A 1 22.49 -0.84 -53.39
N HIS A 2 22.70 -1.53 -52.39
CA HIS A 2 23.26 -1.39 -51.04
C HIS A 2 22.42 -2.14 -50.01
N HIS A 3 22.99 -3.28 -49.64
CA HIS A 3 22.52 -4.14 -48.55
C HIS A 3 22.89 -3.51 -47.20
N HIS A 4 21.93 -3.50 -46.28
CA HIS A 4 22.23 -3.41 -44.85
C HIS A 4 21.86 -4.74 -44.19
N HIS A 5 22.88 -5.40 -43.65
CA HIS A 5 22.75 -6.62 -42.85
C HIS A 5 22.15 -6.29 -41.48
N ALA A 6 21.00 -6.88 -41.18
CA ALA A 6 20.47 -6.97 -39.83
C ALA A 6 20.95 -8.29 -39.21
N THR A 7 21.76 -8.21 -38.18
CA THR A 7 22.25 -9.37 -37.42
C THR A 7 21.19 -9.73 -36.34
N THR A 8 20.47 -10.81 -36.62
CA THR A 8 19.49 -11.39 -35.70
C THR A 8 20.23 -12.28 -34.72
N PHE A 9 20.22 -11.93 -33.44
CA PHE A 9 20.64 -12.81 -32.35
C PHE A 9 19.50 -13.79 -32.05
N THR A 10 19.67 -15.04 -32.46
CA THR A 10 18.76 -16.14 -32.07
C THR A 10 19.24 -16.74 -30.77
N ILE A 11 18.48 -16.56 -29.70
CA ILE A 11 18.68 -17.28 -28.43
C ILE A 11 18.02 -18.66 -28.61
N LEU A 12 18.82 -19.70 -28.74
CA LEU A 12 18.35 -21.09 -28.66
C LEU A 12 18.04 -21.43 -27.21
N ALA A 13 16.77 -21.52 -26.85
CA ALA A 13 16.31 -22.19 -25.66
C ALA A 13 16.20 -23.69 -25.99
N THR A 14 17.15 -24.49 -25.55
CA THR A 14 17.06 -25.95 -25.59
C THR A 14 16.15 -26.45 -24.47
N ALA A 15 14.88 -26.68 -24.78
CA ALA A 15 13.99 -27.49 -23.97
C ALA A 15 14.39 -28.98 -24.15
N ALA A 16 14.98 -29.57 -23.11
CA ALA A 16 15.20 -31.00 -23.06
C ALA A 16 13.87 -31.70 -22.80
N LEU A 17 13.26 -32.30 -23.83
CA LEU A 17 12.17 -33.25 -23.67
C LEU A 17 12.70 -34.52 -22.97
N LEU A 18 12.23 -34.81 -21.77
CA LEU A 18 12.35 -36.14 -21.17
C LEU A 18 11.45 -37.11 -21.96
N ALA A 19 12.03 -37.91 -22.84
CA ALA A 19 11.39 -39.10 -23.36
C ALA A 19 11.53 -40.21 -22.30
N ALA A 20 10.44 -40.55 -21.61
CA ALA A 20 10.37 -41.74 -20.80
C ALA A 20 10.37 -42.98 -21.73
N GLN A 21 11.51 -43.66 -21.88
CA GLN A 21 11.56 -44.99 -22.47
C GLN A 21 11.10 -45.98 -21.42
N GLN A 22 9.97 -46.62 -21.66
CA GLN A 22 9.55 -47.83 -20.96
C GLN A 22 10.57 -48.96 -21.26
N ALA A 23 11.32 -49.36 -20.25
CA ALA A 23 12.20 -50.51 -20.35
C ALA A 23 11.40 -51.80 -20.21
N ASP A 24 11.62 -52.75 -21.15
CA ASP A 24 11.12 -54.12 -21.15
C ASP A 24 11.70 -54.88 -19.94
N PRO A 25 10.88 -55.58 -19.13
CA PRO A 25 11.36 -56.26 -17.91
C PRO A 25 12.10 -57.57 -18.12
N SER A 26 12.51 -57.95 -19.32
CA SER A 26 13.07 -59.27 -19.63
C SER A 26 14.53 -59.30 -20.09
N SER A 27 15.31 -58.21 -20.04
CA SER A 27 16.74 -58.27 -20.36
C SER A 27 17.62 -58.20 -19.12
N GLY A 28 18.58 -59.11 -19.03
CA GLY A 28 19.46 -59.40 -17.89
C GLY A 28 20.14 -58.18 -17.28
N ARG A 29 20.48 -58.26 -15.99
CA ARG A 29 21.14 -57.26 -15.13
C ARG A 29 22.44 -56.71 -15.76
N GLY A 30 22.30 -55.79 -16.70
CA GLY A 30 23.43 -54.99 -17.18
C GLY A 30 23.71 -53.85 -16.18
N VAL A 31 24.98 -53.70 -15.77
CA VAL A 31 25.42 -52.56 -14.98
C VAL A 31 25.22 -51.32 -15.83
N ALA A 32 24.39 -50.39 -15.37
CA ALA A 32 24.12 -49.14 -16.11
C ALA A 32 25.39 -48.26 -16.14
N ALA A 33 25.65 -47.62 -17.28
CA ALA A 33 26.76 -46.70 -17.41
C ALA A 33 26.62 -45.49 -16.43
N PRO A 34 27.74 -44.87 -16.02
CA PRO A 34 27.70 -43.64 -15.24
C PRO A 34 26.83 -42.59 -15.91
N ALA A 35 26.03 -41.86 -15.13
CA ALA A 35 25.21 -40.72 -15.54
C ALA A 35 25.79 -39.40 -15.00
N PRO A 36 25.51 -38.24 -15.60
CA PRO A 36 25.98 -36.97 -15.07
C PRO A 36 25.55 -36.76 -13.59
N ILE A 37 26.47 -36.32 -12.75
CA ILE A 37 26.20 -35.99 -11.33
C ILE A 37 26.04 -34.48 -11.21
N ALA A 38 24.92 -34.02 -10.62
CA ALA A 38 24.62 -32.63 -10.39
C ALA A 38 24.79 -32.29 -8.90
N LEU A 39 25.87 -31.54 -8.58
CA LEU A 39 26.11 -30.92 -7.28
C LEU A 39 25.89 -29.41 -7.42
N LYS A 40 25.64 -28.69 -6.30
CA LYS A 40 25.62 -27.23 -6.32
C LYS A 40 26.92 -26.63 -6.84
N HIS A 41 28.04 -27.28 -6.59
CA HIS A 41 29.38 -26.86 -7.04
C HIS A 41 29.56 -26.98 -8.55
N ALA A 42 29.13 -28.09 -9.14
CA ALA A 42 29.22 -28.36 -10.57
C ALA A 42 28.35 -29.55 -11.00
N THR A 43 27.88 -29.52 -12.25
CA THR A 43 27.34 -30.71 -12.91
C THR A 43 28.44 -31.28 -13.82
N PHE A 44 28.75 -32.58 -13.69
CA PHE A 44 29.80 -33.21 -14.47
C PHE A 44 29.44 -34.66 -14.86
N ASP A 45 30.03 -35.11 -15.96
CA ASP A 45 29.93 -36.50 -16.41
C ASP A 45 31.09 -37.29 -15.78
N PRO A 46 30.79 -38.26 -14.88
CA PRO A 46 31.82 -39.10 -14.25
C PRO A 46 32.75 -39.82 -15.24
N ALA A 47 32.25 -40.15 -16.43
CA ALA A 47 33.06 -40.77 -17.48
C ALA A 47 34.15 -39.85 -18.06
N ARG A 48 33.98 -38.53 -17.90
CA ARG A 48 34.94 -37.51 -18.35
C ARG A 48 35.83 -36.98 -17.22
N GLY A 49 35.60 -37.45 -16.01
CA GLY A 49 36.32 -37.02 -14.81
C GLY A 49 35.63 -35.91 -14.03
N GLU A 50 36.23 -35.55 -12.90
CA GLU A 50 35.73 -34.52 -12.00
C GLU A 50 36.02 -33.11 -12.52
N PRO A 51 35.20 -32.13 -12.13
CA PRO A 51 35.48 -30.72 -12.43
C PRO A 51 36.78 -30.26 -11.74
N PRO A 52 37.41 -29.17 -12.20
CA PRO A 52 38.57 -28.58 -11.53
C PRO A 52 38.25 -28.23 -10.06
N ILE A 53 39.00 -28.83 -9.14
CA ILE A 53 38.87 -28.57 -7.71
C ILE A 53 40.09 -27.78 -7.24
N PRO A 54 39.90 -26.62 -6.57
CA PRO A 54 40.99 -25.85 -6.00
C PRO A 54 41.87 -26.73 -5.09
N ALA A 55 43.22 -26.64 -5.23
CA ALA A 55 44.15 -27.51 -4.51
C ALA A 55 43.94 -27.51 -2.99
N GLY A 56 43.58 -26.36 -2.43
CA GLY A 56 43.26 -26.24 -0.99
C GLY A 56 41.91 -26.85 -0.57
N LEU A 57 41.04 -27.27 -1.49
CA LEU A 57 39.73 -27.85 -1.19
C LEU A 57 39.57 -29.27 -1.77
N ARG A 58 40.68 -29.92 -2.11
CA ARG A 58 40.73 -31.31 -2.55
C ARG A 58 41.02 -32.24 -1.35
N ALA A 59 40.29 -33.34 -1.24
CA ALA A 59 40.59 -34.39 -0.25
C ALA A 59 41.57 -35.37 -0.82
N ASP A 60 42.42 -35.97 0.03
CA ASP A 60 43.21 -37.14 -0.30
C ASP A 60 42.31 -38.41 -0.16
N ALA A 61 42.37 -39.27 -1.16
CA ALA A 61 41.57 -40.48 -1.14
C ALA A 61 41.99 -41.48 -0.03
N ALA A 62 43.24 -41.44 0.40
CA ALA A 62 43.78 -42.29 1.45
C ALA A 62 43.19 -41.94 2.84
N ASP A 63 42.96 -40.64 3.07
CA ASP A 63 42.47 -40.11 4.36
C ASP A 63 40.95 -39.86 4.37
N ALA A 64 40.29 -40.09 3.25
CA ALA A 64 38.83 -39.83 3.13
C ALA A 64 38.01 -40.89 3.88
N GLU A 65 37.05 -40.44 4.67
CA GLU A 65 36.04 -41.25 5.32
C GLU A 65 34.65 -41.09 4.71
N HIS A 66 34.47 -40.07 3.86
CA HIS A 66 33.25 -39.82 3.11
C HIS A 66 33.53 -39.80 1.62
N PHE A 67 32.66 -40.48 0.87
CA PHE A 67 32.77 -40.59 -0.58
C PHE A 67 31.46 -40.25 -1.25
N LEU A 68 31.54 -39.68 -2.43
CA LEU A 68 30.46 -39.59 -3.37
C LEU A 68 30.56 -40.83 -4.30
N VAL A 69 29.54 -41.67 -4.30
CA VAL A 69 29.53 -42.90 -5.09
C VAL A 69 28.32 -42.94 -6.02
N GLN A 70 28.48 -43.44 -7.24
CA GLN A 70 27.36 -43.73 -8.12
C GLN A 70 27.19 -45.23 -8.29
N VAL A 71 25.95 -45.71 -8.08
CA VAL A 71 25.67 -47.13 -8.12
C VAL A 71 25.23 -47.60 -9.53
N GLY A 72 25.62 -48.82 -9.88
CA GLY A 72 25.34 -49.43 -11.19
C GLY A 72 23.95 -50.04 -11.30
N ALA A 73 23.22 -50.15 -10.21
CA ALA A 73 21.89 -50.78 -10.14
C ALA A 73 20.81 -49.77 -9.76
N SER A 74 19.55 -50.18 -9.79
CA SER A 74 18.42 -49.39 -9.31
C SER A 74 18.56 -49.04 -7.81
N VAL A 75 18.02 -47.89 -7.36
CA VAL A 75 18.06 -47.43 -5.97
C VAL A 75 16.89 -47.99 -5.15
N ASP A 76 16.57 -49.30 -5.32
CA ASP A 76 15.59 -50.01 -4.49
C ASP A 76 16.19 -50.45 -3.14
N GLU A 77 15.33 -50.86 -2.20
CA GLU A 77 15.77 -51.24 -0.86
C GLU A 77 16.71 -52.44 -0.84
N ALA A 78 16.53 -53.41 -1.75
CA ALA A 78 17.41 -54.57 -1.82
C ALA A 78 18.85 -54.20 -2.20
N ASN A 79 18.99 -53.30 -3.18
CA ASN A 79 20.29 -52.80 -3.59
C ASN A 79 20.92 -51.88 -2.54
N LYS A 80 20.12 -51.03 -1.87
CA LYS A 80 20.60 -50.24 -0.73
C LYS A 80 21.08 -51.11 0.42
N GLN A 81 20.33 -52.19 0.75
CA GLN A 81 20.76 -53.13 1.78
C GLN A 81 22.05 -53.85 1.39
N ALA A 82 22.18 -54.23 0.12
CA ALA A 82 23.41 -54.86 -0.37
C ALA A 82 24.66 -53.95 -0.27
N LEU A 83 24.49 -52.65 -0.38
CA LEU A 83 25.58 -51.66 -0.13
C LEU A 83 25.90 -51.56 1.37
N ARG A 84 24.87 -51.54 2.24
CA ARG A 84 25.06 -51.55 3.69
C ARG A 84 25.77 -52.81 4.18
N ASP A 85 25.41 -53.96 3.64
CA ASP A 85 26.04 -55.27 3.97
C ASP A 85 27.52 -55.29 3.56
N ARG A 86 27.92 -54.48 2.58
CA ARG A 86 29.31 -54.27 2.19
C ARG A 86 30.04 -53.23 3.05
N GLY A 87 29.36 -52.67 4.05
CA GLY A 87 29.90 -51.72 5.03
C GLY A 87 29.84 -50.25 4.61
N LEU A 88 29.03 -49.88 3.62
CA LEU A 88 28.79 -48.51 3.26
C LEU A 88 27.62 -47.94 4.07
N ALA A 89 27.87 -46.93 4.88
CA ALA A 89 26.79 -46.18 5.52
C ALA A 89 26.26 -45.12 4.52
N LEU A 90 25.04 -45.34 4.00
CA LEU A 90 24.37 -44.40 3.09
C LEU A 90 23.88 -43.22 3.90
N LEU A 91 24.36 -42.01 3.60
CA LEU A 91 23.99 -40.80 4.30
C LEU A 91 22.94 -40.01 3.52
N ASP A 92 23.29 -39.41 2.39
CA ASP A 92 22.41 -38.55 1.62
C ASP A 92 22.39 -38.98 0.14
N TYR A 93 21.20 -38.97 -0.43
CA TYR A 93 21.00 -39.28 -1.85
C TYR A 93 21.28 -38.05 -2.71
N VAL A 94 22.09 -38.24 -3.73
CA VAL A 94 22.30 -37.26 -4.82
C VAL A 94 21.64 -37.78 -6.09
N PRO A 95 20.90 -36.99 -6.85
CA PRO A 95 20.25 -37.42 -8.08
C PRO A 95 21.16 -38.22 -9.02
N GLU A 96 20.56 -39.03 -9.91
CA GLU A 96 21.22 -39.90 -10.85
C GLU A 96 21.96 -41.09 -10.19
N ARG A 97 21.33 -41.71 -9.18
CA ARG A 97 21.82 -42.90 -8.50
C ARG A 97 23.12 -42.71 -7.72
N ALA A 98 23.38 -41.48 -7.30
CA ALA A 98 24.56 -41.19 -6.49
C ALA A 98 24.20 -41.08 -4.99
N TRP A 99 25.20 -41.37 -4.13
CA TRP A 99 25.06 -41.28 -2.69
C TRP A 99 26.31 -40.67 -2.07
N ILE A 100 26.10 -39.87 -1.05
CA ILE A 100 27.16 -39.57 -0.07
C ILE A 100 27.17 -40.71 0.92
N VAL A 101 28.32 -41.36 1.08
CA VAL A 101 28.49 -42.50 1.95
C VAL A 101 29.63 -42.30 2.93
N ARG A 102 29.50 -42.87 4.14
CA ARG A 102 30.65 -43.02 5.05
C ARG A 102 31.20 -44.43 4.85
N ALA A 103 32.48 -44.52 4.49
CA ALA A 103 33.17 -45.78 4.23
C ALA A 103 34.68 -45.55 4.21
N SER A 104 35.49 -46.58 4.39
CA SER A 104 36.92 -46.54 4.08
C SER A 104 37.16 -46.66 2.57
N ALA A 105 38.30 -46.14 2.09
CA ALA A 105 38.71 -46.30 0.69
C ALA A 105 38.76 -47.78 0.24
N ALA A 106 39.16 -48.70 1.12
CA ALA A 106 39.15 -50.14 0.85
C ALA A 106 37.73 -50.72 0.65
N GLN A 107 36.74 -50.25 1.39
CA GLN A 107 35.34 -50.68 1.21
C GLN A 107 34.79 -50.17 -0.13
N VAL A 108 35.02 -48.91 -0.47
CA VAL A 108 34.61 -48.33 -1.77
C VAL A 108 35.27 -49.07 -2.94
N ALA A 109 36.59 -49.34 -2.85
CA ALA A 109 37.32 -50.10 -3.87
C ALA A 109 36.76 -51.50 -4.08
N ARG A 110 36.40 -52.21 -3.01
CA ARG A 110 35.75 -53.53 -3.12
C ARG A 110 34.40 -53.46 -3.84
N CYS A 111 33.56 -52.48 -3.47
CA CYS A 111 32.27 -52.31 -4.12
C CYS A 111 32.39 -51.93 -5.60
N ALA A 112 33.45 -51.21 -5.97
CA ALA A 112 33.77 -50.87 -7.35
C ALA A 112 34.22 -52.15 -8.13
N ALA A 113 35.07 -52.99 -7.51
CA ALA A 113 35.51 -54.25 -8.10
C ALA A 113 34.37 -55.23 -8.33
N ASP A 114 33.37 -55.25 -7.42
CA ASP A 114 32.17 -56.11 -7.53
C ASP A 114 31.11 -55.52 -8.48
N GLY A 115 31.34 -54.34 -9.10
CA GLY A 115 30.39 -53.65 -9.99
C GLY A 115 29.18 -53.06 -9.27
N ALA A 116 29.14 -53.05 -7.93
CA ALA A 116 28.09 -52.39 -7.16
C ALA A 116 28.15 -50.86 -7.25
N ILE A 117 29.37 -50.34 -7.40
CA ILE A 117 29.66 -48.90 -7.64
C ILE A 117 30.29 -48.78 -9.05
N VAL A 118 29.78 -47.89 -9.87
CA VAL A 118 30.27 -47.61 -11.23
C VAL A 118 31.21 -46.40 -11.28
N TRP A 119 31.15 -45.57 -10.28
CA TRP A 119 32.05 -44.44 -10.09
C TRP A 119 32.11 -43.99 -8.63
N SER A 120 33.25 -43.50 -8.20
CA SER A 120 33.45 -42.97 -6.86
C SER A 120 34.52 -41.91 -6.80
N SER A 121 34.36 -40.95 -5.88
CA SER A 121 35.36 -39.96 -5.52
C SER A 121 35.30 -39.68 -4.02
N PRO A 122 36.41 -39.26 -3.37
CA PRO A 122 36.34 -38.65 -2.05
C PRO A 122 35.35 -37.48 -2.05
N LEU A 123 34.59 -37.33 -0.99
CA LEU A 123 33.73 -36.15 -0.87
C LEU A 123 34.62 -34.93 -0.53
N HIS A 124 35.05 -34.22 -1.58
CA HIS A 124 35.97 -33.10 -1.46
C HIS A 124 35.40 -31.97 -0.62
N PRO A 125 36.21 -31.23 0.17
CA PRO A 125 35.80 -29.99 0.84
C PRO A 125 35.08 -28.99 -0.10
N ALA A 126 35.50 -28.89 -1.36
CA ALA A 126 34.81 -28.07 -2.36
C ALA A 126 33.34 -28.43 -2.55
N TYR A 127 32.98 -29.70 -2.41
CA TYR A 127 31.61 -30.20 -2.53
C TYR A 127 30.78 -29.99 -1.27
N ARG A 128 31.38 -29.49 -0.19
CA ARG A 128 30.76 -29.21 1.11
C ARG A 128 30.57 -27.71 1.39
N ILE A 129 30.86 -26.84 0.42
CA ILE A 129 30.75 -25.38 0.54
C ILE A 129 29.76 -24.88 -0.50
N ASP A 130 28.83 -24.02 -0.07
CA ASP A 130 27.98 -23.30 -1.00
C ASP A 130 28.83 -22.40 -1.92
N PRO A 131 28.71 -22.51 -3.25
CA PRO A 131 29.47 -21.70 -4.21
C PRO A 131 29.43 -20.20 -3.95
N ALA A 132 28.35 -19.67 -3.36
CA ALA A 132 28.23 -18.26 -3.01
C ALA A 132 29.32 -17.81 -2.00
N LEU A 133 29.78 -18.70 -1.10
CA LEU A 133 30.86 -18.41 -0.15
C LEU A 133 32.24 -18.37 -0.80
N LEU A 134 32.40 -18.93 -2.00
CA LEU A 134 33.65 -18.94 -2.76
C LEU A 134 33.74 -17.79 -3.78
N ALA A 135 32.61 -17.20 -4.16
CA ALA A 135 32.53 -16.27 -5.30
C ALA A 135 32.39 -14.78 -4.91
N GLY A 136 32.16 -14.43 -3.64
CA GLY A 136 31.82 -13.07 -3.27
C GLY A 136 32.19 -12.64 -1.85
N ALA A 137 31.60 -11.55 -1.39
CA ALA A 137 31.73 -11.08 -0.02
C ALA A 137 31.05 -12.07 0.95
N LEU A 138 31.76 -12.44 2.02
CA LEU A 138 31.23 -13.34 3.03
C LEU A 138 30.10 -12.66 3.84
N PRO A 139 29.08 -13.42 4.23
CA PRO A 139 28.09 -12.97 5.21
C PRO A 139 28.73 -12.82 6.59
N ALA A 140 28.01 -12.18 7.53
CA ALA A 140 28.48 -12.08 8.91
C ALA A 140 28.63 -13.46 9.58
N ARG A 141 27.75 -14.40 9.26
CA ARG A 141 27.74 -15.76 9.78
C ARG A 141 27.48 -16.79 8.67
N VAL A 142 27.96 -18.00 8.90
CA VAL A 142 27.66 -19.18 8.08
C VAL A 142 26.91 -20.22 8.91
N ALA A 143 26.05 -20.97 8.24
CA ALA A 143 25.41 -22.14 8.79
C ALA A 143 26.27 -23.39 8.48
N VAL A 144 26.56 -24.16 9.51
CA VAL A 144 27.35 -25.40 9.46
C VAL A 144 26.45 -26.57 9.79
N LEU A 145 26.17 -27.41 8.80
CA LEU A 145 25.34 -28.60 8.94
C LEU A 145 26.23 -29.83 9.19
N GLY A 146 25.91 -30.58 10.23
CA GLY A 146 26.54 -31.86 10.51
C GLY A 146 25.99 -33.01 9.64
N PHE A 147 26.79 -34.07 9.45
CA PHE A 147 26.25 -35.27 8.84
C PHE A 147 25.18 -35.94 9.70
N LEU A 148 24.38 -36.80 9.07
CA LEU A 148 23.35 -37.59 9.70
C LEU A 148 23.91 -38.38 10.87
N GLY A 149 23.28 -38.27 12.05
CA GLY A 149 23.64 -39.02 13.28
C GLY A 149 24.88 -38.51 14.01
N VAL A 150 25.48 -37.41 13.61
CA VAL A 150 26.55 -36.75 14.36
C VAL A 150 25.96 -36.01 15.56
N ASP A 151 26.48 -36.30 16.76
CA ASP A 151 26.03 -35.65 17.97
C ASP A 151 26.52 -34.22 18.09
N ARG A 152 25.80 -33.43 18.89
CA ARG A 152 26.05 -31.99 19.13
C ARG A 152 27.45 -31.69 19.61
N ALA A 153 27.94 -32.47 20.59
CA ALA A 153 29.22 -32.21 21.23
C ALA A 153 30.39 -32.44 20.25
N THR A 154 30.29 -33.51 19.45
CA THR A 154 31.26 -33.83 18.41
C THR A 154 31.36 -32.75 17.35
N LEU A 155 30.22 -32.29 16.80
CA LEU A 155 30.20 -31.24 15.79
C LEU A 155 30.77 -29.93 16.33
N ARG A 156 30.37 -29.55 17.56
CA ARG A 156 30.87 -28.36 18.23
C ARG A 156 32.37 -28.42 18.46
N ALA A 157 32.91 -29.57 18.91
CA ALA A 157 34.33 -29.74 19.13
C ALA A 157 35.15 -29.57 17.84
N GLN A 158 34.63 -30.08 16.71
CA GLN A 158 35.33 -29.95 15.43
C GLN A 158 35.28 -28.49 14.91
N ILE A 159 34.17 -27.78 15.09
CA ILE A 159 34.08 -26.35 14.75
C ILE A 159 35.09 -25.55 15.59
N ALA A 160 35.19 -25.83 16.89
CA ALA A 160 36.15 -25.19 17.77
C ALA A 160 37.61 -25.50 17.36
N ALA A 161 37.91 -26.76 17.01
CA ALA A 161 39.23 -27.16 16.52
C ALA A 161 39.61 -26.49 15.19
N ALA A 162 38.61 -26.17 14.35
CA ALA A 162 38.81 -25.38 13.13
C ALA A 162 38.98 -23.87 13.39
N GLY A 163 38.91 -23.41 14.64
CA GLY A 163 39.04 -22.01 15.04
C GLY A 163 37.70 -21.24 15.02
N GLY A 164 36.56 -21.95 14.88
CA GLY A 164 35.22 -21.37 14.89
C GLY A 164 34.64 -21.24 16.31
N VAL A 165 33.81 -20.21 16.52
CA VAL A 165 33.02 -20.02 17.74
C VAL A 165 31.56 -20.19 17.40
N VAL A 166 30.91 -21.20 17.98
CA VAL A 166 29.49 -21.44 17.76
C VAL A 166 28.67 -20.35 18.47
N ALA A 167 27.96 -19.56 17.71
CA ALA A 167 27.09 -18.50 18.21
C ALA A 167 25.69 -19.02 18.57
N GLU A 168 25.13 -19.94 17.77
CA GLU A 168 23.80 -20.54 17.97
C GLU A 168 23.84 -22.00 17.53
N GLU A 169 22.96 -22.81 18.12
CA GLU A 169 22.84 -24.25 17.84
C GLU A 169 21.37 -24.64 17.68
N HIS A 170 21.08 -25.37 16.61
CA HIS A 170 19.72 -25.78 16.27
C HIS A 170 19.67 -27.28 15.97
N GLU A 171 18.85 -27.99 16.73
CA GLU A 171 18.55 -29.38 16.46
C GLU A 171 17.61 -29.48 15.26
N GLN A 172 18.03 -30.27 14.26
CA GLN A 172 17.21 -30.69 13.14
C GLN A 172 16.66 -32.12 13.48
N ILE A 173 15.80 -32.64 12.63
CA ILE A 173 15.16 -33.96 12.93
C ILE A 173 16.21 -35.07 13.17
N ASP A 174 17.34 -35.04 12.46
CA ASP A 174 18.33 -36.11 12.41
C ASP A 174 19.80 -35.64 12.45
N ARG A 175 20.02 -34.33 12.58
CA ARG A 175 21.36 -33.70 12.56
C ARG A 175 21.36 -32.36 13.27
N TRP A 176 22.54 -31.76 13.41
CA TRP A 176 22.73 -30.42 14.02
C TRP A 176 23.13 -29.39 12.99
N LEU A 177 22.57 -28.19 13.11
CA LEU A 177 22.96 -26.96 12.40
C LEU A 177 23.51 -25.96 13.40
N MET A 178 24.70 -25.42 13.13
CA MET A 178 25.37 -24.44 14.00
C MET A 178 25.67 -23.16 13.23
N LEU A 179 25.36 -22.01 13.82
CA LEU A 179 25.72 -20.69 13.26
C LEU A 179 27.06 -20.24 13.80
N VAL A 180 27.95 -19.87 12.89
CA VAL A 180 29.35 -19.53 13.19
C VAL A 180 29.72 -18.22 12.49
N PRO A 181 30.37 -17.23 13.15
CA PRO A 181 30.89 -16.04 12.48
C PRO A 181 31.82 -16.41 11.33
N ALA A 182 31.65 -15.79 10.17
CA ALA A 182 32.33 -16.18 8.94
C ALA A 182 33.70 -15.52 8.78
N SER A 183 34.68 -16.29 8.27
CA SER A 183 35.90 -15.76 7.63
C SER A 183 36.32 -16.70 6.51
N PRO A 184 37.08 -16.23 5.49
CA PRO A 184 37.47 -17.09 4.36
C PRO A 184 38.28 -18.32 4.80
N ALA A 185 39.23 -18.16 5.74
CA ALA A 185 40.03 -19.22 6.28
C ALA A 185 39.19 -20.24 7.06
N LEU A 186 38.21 -19.77 7.84
CA LEU A 186 37.34 -20.62 8.65
C LEU A 186 36.38 -21.44 7.76
N VAL A 187 35.79 -20.87 6.73
CA VAL A 187 34.90 -21.61 5.80
C VAL A 187 35.64 -22.81 5.19
N ALA A 188 36.85 -22.60 4.72
CA ALA A 188 37.69 -23.67 4.18
C ALA A 188 38.11 -24.72 5.25
N ALA A 189 38.36 -24.28 6.49
CA ALA A 189 38.68 -25.18 7.61
C ALA A 189 37.45 -26.01 8.03
N LEU A 190 36.27 -25.40 8.12
CA LEU A 190 35.00 -26.08 8.44
C LEU A 190 34.68 -27.17 7.42
N ALA A 191 34.83 -26.91 6.12
CA ALA A 191 34.59 -27.89 5.08
C ALA A 191 35.55 -29.09 5.11
N ARG A 192 36.69 -28.98 5.79
CA ARG A 192 37.61 -30.09 6.03
C ARG A 192 37.29 -30.88 7.29
N CYS A 193 36.44 -30.35 8.17
CA CYS A 193 36.02 -31.08 9.35
C CYS A 193 35.31 -32.39 8.96
N ARG A 194 35.68 -33.49 9.63
CA ARG A 194 35.20 -34.81 9.33
C ARG A 194 33.69 -34.91 9.30
N ASP A 195 33.03 -34.37 10.34
CA ASP A 195 31.60 -34.52 10.55
C ASP A 195 30.76 -33.35 10.07
N VAL A 196 31.38 -32.36 9.39
CA VAL A 196 30.70 -31.27 8.69
C VAL A 196 30.28 -31.75 7.29
N GLN A 197 28.99 -31.70 7.02
CA GLN A 197 28.43 -32.07 5.72
C GLN A 197 28.40 -30.87 4.77
N TRP A 198 27.96 -29.69 5.27
CA TRP A 198 27.69 -28.53 4.42
C TRP A 198 27.96 -27.24 5.16
N VAL A 199 28.51 -26.24 4.45
CA VAL A 199 28.70 -24.88 4.92
C VAL A 199 28.05 -23.94 3.92
N GLU A 200 27.09 -23.13 4.37
CA GLU A 200 26.33 -22.21 3.54
C GLU A 200 26.18 -20.84 4.21
N PRO A 201 25.83 -19.77 3.46
CA PRO A 201 25.43 -18.50 4.08
C PRO A 201 24.29 -18.73 5.06
N GLU A 202 24.32 -18.05 6.22
CA GLU A 202 23.16 -18.03 7.10
C GLU A 202 21.95 -17.55 6.32
N SER A 203 20.86 -18.31 6.32
CA SER A 203 19.59 -17.91 5.72
C SER A 203 18.94 -16.87 6.62
N LEU A 204 19.06 -15.60 6.25
CA LEU A 204 18.35 -14.52 6.91
C LEU A 204 16.86 -14.62 6.57
N VAL A 205 16.05 -14.99 7.54
CA VAL A 205 14.60 -14.97 7.42
C VAL A 205 14.11 -13.55 7.59
N ALA A 206 13.56 -12.95 6.52
CA ALA A 206 12.84 -11.70 6.60
C ALA A 206 11.38 -11.99 6.92
N GLU A 207 10.82 -11.32 7.92
CA GLU A 207 9.40 -11.41 8.24
C GLU A 207 8.57 -10.73 7.14
N ARG A 208 7.57 -11.43 6.61
CA ARG A 208 6.88 -11.06 5.38
C ARG A 208 5.80 -9.98 5.54
N ASN A 209 5.36 -9.63 6.76
CA ASN A 209 4.56 -8.43 6.98
C ASN A 209 5.40 -7.17 6.75
N ASP A 210 6.67 -7.25 7.06
CA ASP A 210 7.67 -6.25 6.74
C ASP A 210 7.70 -5.94 5.23
N THR A 211 7.54 -6.96 4.39
CA THR A 211 7.48 -6.84 2.94
C THR A 211 6.24 -6.10 2.44
N MET A 212 5.05 -6.36 3.00
CA MET A 212 3.81 -5.66 2.65
C MET A 212 3.92 -4.17 2.94
N THR A 213 4.53 -3.78 4.06
CA THR A 213 4.61 -2.37 4.46
C THR A 213 5.41 -1.51 3.51
N TRP A 214 6.58 -1.97 3.02
CA TRP A 214 7.34 -1.20 2.04
C TRP A 214 6.73 -1.30 0.63
N SER A 215 6.10 -2.44 0.27
CA SER A 215 5.44 -2.61 -1.04
C SER A 215 4.35 -1.56 -1.25
N VAL A 216 3.52 -1.29 -0.23
CA VAL A 216 2.45 -0.28 -0.30
C VAL A 216 2.99 1.15 -0.18
N GLN A 217 4.07 1.37 0.58
CA GLN A 217 4.58 2.73 0.78
C GLN A 217 5.34 3.24 -0.45
N THR A 218 6.30 2.47 -0.97
CA THR A 218 7.25 2.96 -1.98
C THR A 218 7.53 1.99 -3.10
N ALA A 219 7.07 0.75 -3.00
CA ALA A 219 7.44 -0.35 -3.89
C ALA A 219 8.97 -0.66 -3.93
N SER A 220 9.75 -0.05 -3.07
CA SER A 220 11.21 -0.23 -2.94
C SER A 220 11.53 -1.04 -1.68
N SER A 221 12.28 -2.14 -1.84
CA SER A 221 12.58 -3.05 -0.74
C SER A 221 13.18 -2.34 0.47
N GLY A 222 12.57 -2.54 1.63
CA GLY A 222 12.98 -1.94 2.90
C GLY A 222 12.71 -0.44 3.04
N ASN A 223 12.31 0.27 2.00
CA ASN A 223 12.03 1.70 2.06
C ASN A 223 10.63 1.98 2.61
N ARG A 224 10.56 2.62 3.77
CA ARG A 224 9.32 3.01 4.47
C ARG A 224 9.24 4.52 4.62
N ARG A 225 9.39 5.22 3.52
CA ARG A 225 9.43 6.69 3.48
C ARG A 225 8.22 7.34 4.13
N VAL A 226 7.01 6.80 3.92
CA VAL A 226 5.77 7.34 4.49
C VAL A 226 5.81 7.26 6.03
N TRP A 227 6.28 6.16 6.61
CA TRP A 227 6.50 6.04 8.05
C TRP A 227 7.60 6.96 8.56
N ASN A 228 8.68 7.09 7.81
CA ASN A 228 9.81 7.96 8.16
C ASN A 228 9.39 9.44 8.16
N ALA A 229 8.42 9.82 7.32
CA ALA A 229 7.83 11.15 7.32
C ALA A 229 6.90 11.41 8.53
N GLY A 230 6.56 10.37 9.33
CA GLY A 230 5.71 10.49 10.51
C GLY A 230 4.28 9.99 10.32
N LEU A 231 3.93 9.47 9.16
CA LEU A 231 2.58 8.94 8.88
C LEU A 231 2.52 7.44 9.23
N ARG A 232 1.98 7.10 10.40
CA ARG A 232 1.90 5.73 10.92
C ARG A 232 0.48 5.34 11.33
N GLY A 233 -0.49 6.31 11.22
CA GLY A 233 -1.88 6.15 11.61
C GLY A 233 -2.24 6.82 12.94
N GLU A 234 -1.39 7.69 13.50
CA GLU A 234 -1.68 8.44 14.72
C GLU A 234 -3.00 9.20 14.58
N GLY A 235 -3.82 9.14 15.63
CA GLY A 235 -5.14 9.79 15.64
C GLY A 235 -6.21 9.11 14.78
N GLN A 236 -5.87 8.09 13.98
CA GLN A 236 -6.82 7.39 13.13
C GLN A 236 -7.48 6.24 13.88
N VAL A 237 -8.76 5.99 13.54
CA VAL A 237 -9.51 4.81 13.97
C VAL A 237 -10.03 4.08 12.74
N ILE A 238 -9.77 2.78 12.67
CA ILE A 238 -10.24 1.91 11.58
C ILE A 238 -11.42 1.07 12.09
N GLY A 239 -12.55 1.13 11.41
CA GLY A 239 -13.68 0.22 11.61
C GLY A 239 -13.32 -1.16 11.04
N HIS A 240 -13.49 -2.21 11.82
CA HIS A 240 -13.13 -3.58 11.45
C HIS A 240 -14.29 -4.53 11.75
N MET A 241 -14.86 -5.13 10.71
CA MET A 241 -15.89 -6.16 10.84
C MET A 241 -15.33 -7.48 10.34
N ASP A 242 -15.09 -8.41 11.27
CA ASP A 242 -14.48 -9.71 10.98
C ASP A 242 -14.63 -10.64 12.21
N GLY A 243 -14.07 -11.83 12.17
CA GLY A 243 -13.98 -12.71 13.33
C GLY A 243 -13.35 -12.03 14.55
N ALA A 244 -13.61 -12.54 15.74
CA ALA A 244 -13.17 -11.94 17.00
C ALA A 244 -11.64 -11.79 17.08
N ILE A 245 -11.16 -10.62 17.49
CA ILE A 245 -9.74 -10.33 17.69
C ILE A 245 -9.22 -11.01 18.96
N ALA A 246 -8.02 -11.59 18.90
CA ALA A 246 -7.27 -12.04 20.09
C ALA A 246 -6.74 -10.83 20.88
N THR A 247 -7.54 -10.26 21.75
CA THR A 247 -7.20 -9.05 22.51
C THR A 247 -6.05 -9.25 23.49
N SER A 248 -5.73 -10.51 23.83
CA SER A 248 -4.55 -10.89 24.61
C SER A 248 -3.25 -10.99 23.82
N SER A 249 -3.33 -10.96 22.48
CA SER A 249 -2.14 -10.90 21.65
C SER A 249 -1.39 -9.59 21.86
N CYS A 250 -0.05 -9.63 21.95
CA CYS A 250 0.76 -8.43 22.16
C CYS A 250 0.54 -7.33 21.09
N HIS A 251 0.03 -7.69 19.92
CA HIS A 251 -0.34 -6.73 18.88
C HIS A 251 -1.50 -5.82 19.29
N PHE A 252 -2.34 -6.25 20.21
CA PHE A 252 -3.54 -5.53 20.65
C PHE A 252 -3.60 -5.30 22.16
N PHE A 253 -2.88 -6.09 22.95
CA PHE A 253 -2.94 -6.07 24.41
C PHE A 253 -2.61 -4.69 24.99
N ASP A 254 -3.42 -4.22 25.93
CA ASP A 254 -3.18 -3.03 26.73
C ASP A 254 -3.28 -3.40 28.20
N PRO A 255 -2.15 -3.44 28.94
CA PRO A 255 -2.17 -3.79 30.37
C PRO A 255 -2.71 -2.66 31.26
N ALA A 256 -2.79 -1.43 30.74
CA ALA A 256 -3.14 -0.25 31.51
C ALA A 256 -4.61 0.13 31.40
N ASN A 257 -5.25 -0.16 30.28
CA ASN A 257 -6.61 0.30 30.01
C ASN A 257 -7.51 -0.82 29.48
N PRO A 258 -8.76 -0.91 29.95
CA PRO A 258 -9.77 -1.78 29.36
C PRO A 258 -10.10 -1.29 27.92
N ILE A 259 -10.70 -2.18 27.12
CA ILE A 259 -11.23 -1.81 25.79
C ILE A 259 -12.17 -0.61 25.93
N GLY A 260 -11.92 0.41 25.12
CA GLY A 260 -12.63 1.68 25.17
C GLY A 260 -11.78 2.86 24.72
N PRO A 261 -12.24 4.11 24.89
CA PRO A 261 -11.57 5.30 24.35
C PRO A 261 -10.11 5.48 24.76
N SER A 262 -9.71 4.97 25.92
CA SER A 262 -8.34 5.05 26.45
C SER A 262 -7.46 3.86 26.07
N HIS A 263 -8.04 2.77 25.52
CA HIS A 263 -7.28 1.59 25.12
C HIS A 263 -6.35 1.89 23.95
N ARG A 264 -5.08 1.44 24.04
CA ARG A 264 -4.07 1.79 23.03
C ARG A 264 -4.42 1.31 21.62
N LYS A 265 -5.21 0.23 21.46
CA LYS A 265 -5.52 -0.39 20.16
C LYS A 265 -7.01 -0.54 19.87
N ILE A 266 -7.86 -0.85 20.82
CA ILE A 266 -9.27 -1.18 20.57
C ILE A 266 -10.18 -0.20 21.31
N VAL A 267 -10.72 0.77 20.57
CA VAL A 267 -11.58 1.82 21.12
C VAL A 267 -13.03 1.40 21.32
N TYR A 268 -13.46 0.36 20.61
CA TYR A 268 -14.82 -0.16 20.64
C TYR A 268 -14.82 -1.64 20.23
N THR A 269 -15.68 -2.44 20.86
CA THR A 269 -15.93 -3.81 20.42
C THR A 269 -17.40 -4.17 20.61
N SER A 270 -17.94 -4.99 19.70
CA SER A 270 -19.25 -5.62 19.82
C SER A 270 -19.23 -7.05 19.31
N GLY A 271 -20.17 -7.85 19.82
CA GLY A 271 -20.20 -9.30 19.60
C GLY A 271 -19.45 -10.06 20.68
N THR A 272 -19.57 -11.40 20.62
CA THR A 272 -18.98 -12.34 21.60
C THR A 272 -18.37 -13.52 20.86
N GLY A 273 -17.50 -14.27 21.51
CA GLY A 273 -16.93 -15.49 20.96
C GLY A 273 -15.43 -15.61 21.18
N ALA A 274 -14.90 -16.78 20.87
CA ALA A 274 -13.46 -17.05 20.95
C ALA A 274 -12.70 -16.29 19.86
N ALA A 275 -11.45 -15.94 20.16
CA ALA A 275 -10.54 -15.35 19.20
C ALA A 275 -10.46 -16.15 17.90
N ASN A 276 -10.53 -15.46 16.77
CA ASN A 276 -10.52 -16.03 15.42
C ASN A 276 -9.23 -15.66 14.72
N THR A 277 -8.59 -16.63 14.06
CA THR A 277 -7.33 -16.41 13.35
C THR A 277 -7.48 -15.39 12.23
N HIS A 278 -8.57 -15.48 11.44
CA HIS A 278 -8.80 -14.56 10.32
C HIS A 278 -8.99 -13.11 10.81
N GLY A 279 -9.91 -12.88 11.76
CA GLY A 279 -10.16 -11.53 12.29
C GLY A 279 -8.96 -10.94 13.03
N THR A 280 -8.19 -11.76 13.77
CA THR A 280 -6.95 -11.32 14.41
C THR A 280 -5.90 -10.92 13.37
N HIS A 281 -5.76 -11.69 12.30
CA HIS A 281 -4.80 -11.44 11.22
C HIS A 281 -5.14 -10.16 10.45
N THR A 282 -6.40 -9.98 10.04
CA THR A 282 -6.85 -8.81 9.27
C THR A 282 -6.73 -7.52 10.08
N ALA A 283 -7.11 -7.56 11.37
CA ALA A 283 -6.88 -6.45 12.30
C ALA A 283 -5.38 -6.15 12.48
N GLY A 284 -4.55 -7.19 12.58
CA GLY A 284 -3.09 -7.09 12.67
C GLY A 284 -2.47 -6.44 11.44
N THR A 285 -2.91 -6.83 10.25
CA THR A 285 -2.46 -6.26 8.98
C THR A 285 -2.80 -4.76 8.87
N ALA A 286 -3.98 -4.36 9.33
CA ALA A 286 -4.37 -2.95 9.34
C ALA A 286 -3.57 -2.14 10.37
N ALA A 287 -3.60 -2.53 11.65
CA ALA A 287 -3.18 -1.68 12.75
C ALA A 287 -2.47 -2.41 13.91
N GLY A 288 -2.06 -3.67 13.75
CA GLY A 288 -1.34 -4.40 14.81
C GLY A 288 -0.02 -3.73 15.17
N ASP A 289 0.29 -3.66 16.48
CA ASP A 289 1.57 -3.13 16.99
C ASP A 289 2.03 -3.94 18.20
N PRO A 290 3.09 -4.77 18.07
CA PRO A 290 3.56 -5.61 19.17
C PRO A 290 4.02 -4.79 20.39
N PHE A 291 3.45 -5.06 21.54
CA PHE A 291 3.79 -4.42 22.81
C PHE A 291 3.90 -5.50 23.91
N PRO A 292 4.84 -5.44 24.87
CA PRO A 292 5.87 -4.42 25.12
C PRO A 292 7.23 -4.69 24.43
N VAL A 293 7.28 -5.51 23.37
CA VAL A 293 8.52 -5.91 22.73
C VAL A 293 9.16 -4.72 22.06
N SER A 294 10.09 -4.05 22.74
CA SER A 294 10.83 -2.91 22.18
C SER A 294 11.73 -3.39 21.04
N GLY A 295 11.70 -2.67 19.93
CA GLY A 295 12.51 -2.99 18.76
C GLY A 295 11.90 -4.03 17.80
N ALA A 296 10.81 -4.70 18.14
CA ALA A 296 10.07 -5.54 17.20
C ALA A 296 9.41 -4.65 16.12
N THR A 297 10.13 -4.46 15.02
CA THR A 297 9.61 -3.76 13.83
C THR A 297 8.84 -4.71 12.91
N THR A 298 8.90 -5.97 13.18
CA THR A 298 8.41 -7.09 12.41
C THR A 298 6.95 -7.36 12.72
N ALA A 299 6.15 -7.70 11.72
CA ALA A 299 4.72 -7.97 11.83
C ALA A 299 3.83 -6.81 12.32
N ARG A 300 4.28 -5.56 12.23
CA ARG A 300 3.42 -4.38 12.41
C ARG A 300 2.45 -4.23 11.25
N GLY A 301 1.23 -3.76 11.56
CA GLY A 301 0.28 -3.30 10.56
C GLY A 301 0.76 -2.06 9.82
N LEU A 302 0.24 -1.80 8.62
CA LEU A 302 0.66 -0.65 7.83
C LEU A 302 0.35 0.69 8.52
N ALA A 303 -0.78 0.79 9.23
CA ALA A 303 -1.13 1.93 10.08
C ALA A 303 -1.01 1.54 11.57
N TYR A 304 0.19 1.10 11.98
CA TYR A 304 0.40 0.49 13.30
C TYR A 304 0.11 1.41 14.50
N ALA A 305 0.11 2.72 14.32
CA ALA A 305 -0.28 3.68 15.35
C ALA A 305 -1.80 3.97 15.38
N ALA A 306 -2.55 3.48 14.38
CA ALA A 306 -4.02 3.60 14.39
C ALA A 306 -4.65 2.68 15.44
N ARG A 307 -5.88 3.01 15.81
CA ARG A 307 -6.74 2.21 16.69
C ARG A 307 -7.88 1.56 15.89
N ILE A 308 -8.60 0.64 16.53
CA ILE A 308 -9.62 -0.20 15.90
C ILE A 308 -10.94 -0.06 16.63
N ALA A 309 -12.03 0.14 15.90
CA ALA A 309 -13.41 -0.12 16.35
C ALA A 309 -13.85 -1.45 15.72
N HIS A 310 -14.08 -2.49 16.54
CA HIS A 310 -14.27 -3.86 16.10
C HIS A 310 -15.70 -4.38 16.32
N SER A 311 -16.18 -5.22 15.39
CA SER A 311 -17.41 -6.01 15.56
C SER A 311 -17.25 -7.39 14.94
N ASN A 312 -17.60 -8.44 15.71
CA ASN A 312 -17.62 -9.82 15.21
C ASN A 312 -19.03 -10.42 15.08
N ASN A 313 -20.05 -9.62 15.31
CA ASN A 313 -21.46 -9.98 15.10
C ASN A 313 -22.02 -9.41 13.78
N TYR A 314 -21.18 -9.31 12.76
CA TYR A 314 -21.51 -8.74 11.47
C TYR A 314 -22.40 -9.65 10.63
N SER A 315 -23.22 -9.04 9.81
CA SER A 315 -24.00 -9.64 8.74
C SER A 315 -24.38 -8.56 7.72
N ALA A 316 -24.87 -8.94 6.54
CA ALA A 316 -25.34 -7.98 5.55
C ALA A 316 -26.43 -7.04 6.10
N SER A 317 -27.33 -7.56 6.93
CA SER A 317 -28.43 -6.77 7.55
C SER A 317 -27.94 -5.90 8.73
N ALA A 318 -26.95 -6.35 9.49
CA ALA A 318 -26.41 -5.60 10.62
C ALA A 318 -25.34 -4.56 10.20
N TRP A 319 -24.83 -4.65 8.99
CA TRP A 319 -23.67 -3.87 8.54
C TRP A 319 -23.80 -2.37 8.82
N ASN A 320 -24.93 -1.76 8.41
CA ASN A 320 -25.12 -0.31 8.58
C ASN A 320 -25.09 0.14 10.04
N SER A 321 -25.75 -0.57 10.94
CA SER A 321 -25.79 -0.21 12.36
C SER A 321 -24.41 -0.34 13.00
N LEU A 322 -23.63 -1.34 12.60
CA LEU A 322 -22.26 -1.54 13.09
C LEU A 322 -21.30 -0.48 12.52
N ALA A 323 -21.43 -0.12 11.24
CA ALA A 323 -20.66 0.94 10.62
C ALA A 323 -20.91 2.29 11.31
N VAL A 324 -22.16 2.60 11.65
CA VAL A 324 -22.52 3.80 12.43
C VAL A 324 -21.92 3.74 13.84
N ALA A 325 -21.94 2.59 14.50
CA ALA A 325 -21.31 2.43 15.83
C ALA A 325 -19.80 2.64 15.75
N HIS A 326 -19.12 2.08 14.74
CA HIS A 326 -17.69 2.31 14.51
C HIS A 326 -17.38 3.78 14.24
N ARG A 327 -18.19 4.43 13.40
CA ARG A 327 -18.06 5.87 13.11
C ARG A 327 -18.20 6.71 14.39
N ASN A 328 -19.16 6.39 15.24
CA ASN A 328 -19.36 7.07 16.53
C ASN A 328 -18.19 6.84 17.50
N ALA A 329 -17.50 5.70 17.38
CA ALA A 329 -16.24 5.42 18.07
C ALA A 329 -15.00 6.06 17.43
N GLY A 330 -15.19 6.89 16.37
CA GLY A 330 -14.13 7.65 15.71
C GLY A 330 -13.65 7.07 14.38
N ALA A 331 -14.13 5.91 13.93
CA ALA A 331 -13.71 5.33 12.67
C ALA A 331 -14.14 6.18 11.46
N ARG A 332 -13.25 6.24 10.47
CA ARG A 332 -13.50 6.93 9.17
C ARG A 332 -13.15 6.05 7.99
N LEU A 333 -12.34 5.04 8.17
CA LEU A 333 -12.02 3.99 7.23
C LEU A 333 -12.58 2.67 7.76
N HIS A 334 -13.23 1.87 6.91
CA HIS A 334 -13.87 0.62 7.32
C HIS A 334 -13.36 -0.54 6.47
N THR A 335 -12.73 -1.55 7.10
CA THR A 335 -12.24 -2.77 6.44
C THR A 335 -13.21 -3.92 6.65
N ASN A 336 -13.51 -4.64 5.56
CA ASN A 336 -14.44 -5.76 5.53
C ASN A 336 -13.85 -6.87 4.65
N SER A 337 -13.37 -7.93 5.27
CA SER A 337 -12.72 -9.05 4.59
C SER A 337 -13.66 -10.25 4.44
N TRP A 338 -14.90 -10.01 4.04
CA TRP A 338 -15.97 -10.98 3.88
C TRP A 338 -16.98 -10.51 2.83
N GLY A 339 -17.85 -11.37 2.34
CA GLY A 339 -18.86 -11.04 1.32
C GLY A 339 -19.84 -12.19 1.08
N ASN A 340 -20.68 -12.03 0.08
CA ASN A 340 -21.64 -13.04 -0.39
C ASN A 340 -21.26 -13.51 -1.79
N ASP A 341 -20.55 -14.63 -1.89
CA ASP A 341 -20.12 -15.23 -3.15
C ASP A 341 -21.27 -15.87 -3.95
N GLY A 342 -22.49 -15.90 -3.41
CA GLY A 342 -23.67 -16.47 -4.06
C GLY A 342 -24.35 -15.53 -5.06
N THR A 343 -23.98 -14.26 -5.14
CA THR A 343 -24.67 -13.28 -6.01
C THR A 343 -23.72 -12.19 -6.53
N THR A 344 -24.06 -11.66 -7.71
CA THR A 344 -23.42 -10.49 -8.33
C THR A 344 -24.34 -9.27 -8.35
N ALA A 345 -25.54 -9.38 -7.77
CA ALA A 345 -26.56 -8.35 -7.83
C ALA A 345 -26.24 -7.16 -6.90
N TYR A 346 -26.57 -5.96 -7.36
CA TYR A 346 -26.67 -4.81 -6.48
C TYR A 346 -27.94 -4.95 -5.62
N ASN A 347 -27.81 -5.29 -4.36
CA ASN A 347 -28.93 -5.59 -3.45
C ASN A 347 -29.00 -4.59 -2.27
N SER A 348 -29.85 -4.88 -1.28
CA SER A 348 -30.01 -4.05 -0.09
C SER A 348 -28.73 -3.83 0.70
N HIS A 349 -27.78 -4.78 0.69
CA HIS A 349 -26.48 -4.61 1.34
C HIS A 349 -25.62 -3.56 0.61
N CYS A 350 -25.53 -3.63 -0.72
CA CYS A 350 -24.85 -2.60 -1.52
C CYS A 350 -25.50 -1.23 -1.34
N ASN A 351 -26.85 -1.18 -1.36
CA ASN A 351 -27.61 0.05 -1.12
C ASN A 351 -27.28 0.64 0.27
N ALA A 352 -27.24 -0.17 1.32
CA ALA A 352 -26.91 0.29 2.68
C ALA A 352 -25.49 0.88 2.75
N ILE A 353 -24.50 0.27 2.09
CA ILE A 353 -23.13 0.77 2.02
C ILE A 353 -23.05 2.12 1.30
N ASP A 354 -23.75 2.22 0.15
CA ASP A 354 -23.79 3.46 -0.63
C ASP A 354 -24.52 4.59 0.12
N ALA A 355 -25.62 4.26 0.81
CA ALA A 355 -26.37 5.20 1.65
C ALA A 355 -25.55 5.70 2.86
N PHE A 356 -24.80 4.79 3.51
CA PHE A 356 -23.88 5.16 4.59
C PHE A 356 -22.81 6.15 4.10
N SER A 357 -22.16 5.85 2.98
CA SER A 357 -21.12 6.70 2.39
C SER A 357 -21.68 8.06 1.96
N TRP A 358 -22.89 8.09 1.39
CA TRP A 358 -23.59 9.32 1.04
C TRP A 358 -23.92 10.17 2.26
N THR A 359 -24.37 9.55 3.34
CA THR A 359 -24.77 10.23 4.57
C THR A 359 -23.57 10.78 5.32
N TYR A 360 -22.48 10.05 5.34
CA TYR A 360 -21.28 10.35 6.10
C TYR A 360 -20.07 10.57 5.16
N GLU A 361 -20.04 11.74 4.52
CA GLU A 361 -19.08 12.11 3.48
C GLU A 361 -17.60 11.93 3.86
N ASP A 362 -17.26 11.96 5.17
CA ASP A 362 -15.91 11.79 5.70
C ASP A 362 -15.53 10.32 5.95
N ASN A 363 -16.36 9.37 5.48
CA ASN A 363 -16.12 7.94 5.64
C ASN A 363 -15.84 7.26 4.29
N LEU A 364 -14.94 6.27 4.30
CA LEU A 364 -14.67 5.41 3.17
C LEU A 364 -14.73 3.94 3.61
N VAL A 365 -15.46 3.14 2.83
CA VAL A 365 -15.64 1.70 3.05
C VAL A 365 -14.78 0.93 2.08
N LEU A 366 -14.10 -0.12 2.56
CA LEU A 366 -13.33 -1.02 1.72
C LEU A 366 -13.83 -2.45 1.92
N PHE A 367 -13.91 -3.22 0.83
CA PHE A 367 -14.26 -4.64 0.83
C PHE A 367 -13.23 -5.46 0.04
N ALA A 368 -12.97 -6.66 0.51
CA ALA A 368 -12.23 -7.67 -0.23
C ALA A 368 -13.01 -8.06 -1.50
N ALA A 369 -12.33 -8.08 -2.66
CA ALA A 369 -12.95 -8.38 -3.96
C ALA A 369 -13.02 -9.89 -4.18
N THR A 370 -13.71 -10.63 -3.33
CA THR A 370 -13.86 -12.09 -3.29
C THR A 370 -12.57 -12.89 -3.53
N ASN A 371 -12.57 -14.20 -3.29
CA ASN A 371 -11.51 -15.13 -3.69
C ASN A 371 -11.95 -16.03 -4.87
N THR A 372 -13.12 -15.74 -5.48
CA THR A 372 -13.59 -16.40 -6.70
C THR A 372 -13.11 -15.66 -7.94
N SER A 373 -13.30 -16.22 -9.12
CA SER A 373 -12.86 -15.60 -10.38
C SER A 373 -13.71 -14.42 -10.84
N THR A 374 -14.95 -14.31 -10.35
CA THR A 374 -15.91 -13.27 -10.76
C THR A 374 -16.25 -12.39 -9.56
N LEU A 375 -16.28 -11.08 -9.75
CA LEU A 375 -16.69 -10.11 -8.75
C LEU A 375 -18.06 -10.43 -8.17
N LYS A 376 -18.24 -10.25 -6.86
CA LYS A 376 -19.43 -10.66 -6.11
C LYS A 376 -20.04 -9.48 -5.34
N ASN A 377 -20.77 -9.80 -4.29
CA ASN A 377 -21.49 -8.85 -3.42
C ASN A 377 -20.86 -8.87 -2.01
N PRO A 378 -20.63 -7.72 -1.35
CA PRO A 378 -21.09 -6.38 -1.74
C PRO A 378 -20.00 -5.52 -2.41
N GLU A 379 -18.86 -6.09 -2.81
CA GLU A 379 -17.78 -5.35 -3.47
C GLU A 379 -18.20 -4.69 -4.79
N ASN A 380 -19.36 -5.07 -5.32
CA ASN A 380 -20.03 -4.43 -6.46
C ASN A 380 -20.81 -3.14 -6.10
N ALA A 381 -20.84 -2.69 -4.84
CA ALA A 381 -21.38 -1.38 -4.47
C ALA A 381 -20.52 -0.24 -5.05
N LYS A 382 -21.10 0.95 -5.25
CA LYS A 382 -20.49 2.06 -5.99
C LYS A 382 -19.42 2.80 -5.18
N ASN A 383 -19.76 3.17 -3.95
CA ASN A 383 -18.99 4.13 -3.17
C ASN A 383 -17.81 3.52 -2.42
N LEU A 384 -17.80 2.20 -2.24
CA LEU A 384 -16.69 1.50 -1.62
C LEU A 384 -15.49 1.36 -2.56
N VAL A 385 -14.35 0.97 -1.97
CA VAL A 385 -13.17 0.49 -2.70
C VAL A 385 -13.16 -1.04 -2.64
N ALA A 386 -13.27 -1.70 -3.79
CA ALA A 386 -13.12 -3.14 -3.93
C ALA A 386 -11.64 -3.49 -4.14
N VAL A 387 -11.07 -4.29 -3.24
CA VAL A 387 -9.63 -4.54 -3.17
C VAL A 387 -9.29 -5.95 -3.63
N GLY A 388 -8.54 -6.05 -4.72
CA GLY A 388 -7.95 -7.29 -5.21
C GLY A 388 -6.64 -7.63 -4.50
N ASN A 389 -6.21 -8.89 -4.61
CA ASN A 389 -4.99 -9.42 -4.02
C ASN A 389 -3.83 -9.38 -5.03
N ALA A 390 -2.80 -8.55 -4.79
CA ALA A 390 -1.50 -8.63 -5.44
C ALA A 390 -0.58 -9.61 -4.70
N GLN A 391 0.39 -10.20 -5.41
CA GLN A 391 1.47 -10.92 -4.77
C GLN A 391 2.30 -9.98 -3.89
N ASN A 392 3.17 -10.53 -3.05
CA ASN A 392 3.97 -9.76 -2.11
C ASN A 392 5.47 -9.77 -2.50
N GLY A 393 6.24 -8.83 -1.97
CA GLY A 393 7.68 -8.75 -2.17
C GLY A 393 8.08 -8.50 -3.62
N ALA A 394 9.09 -9.17 -4.13
CA ALA A 394 9.60 -9.00 -5.50
C ALA A 394 8.56 -9.27 -6.60
N ASN A 395 7.48 -9.98 -6.27
CA ASN A 395 6.43 -10.38 -7.21
C ASN A 395 5.18 -9.48 -7.14
N TYR A 396 5.22 -8.37 -6.43
CA TYR A 396 4.06 -7.51 -6.18
C TYR A 396 3.42 -6.88 -7.44
N MET A 397 4.08 -7.00 -8.60
CA MET A 397 3.52 -6.62 -9.91
C MET A 397 2.57 -7.67 -10.49
N ASN A 398 2.45 -8.85 -9.86
CA ASN A 398 1.59 -9.94 -10.31
C ASN A 398 0.30 -10.00 -9.51
N LYS A 399 -0.79 -10.33 -10.20
CA LYS A 399 -2.06 -10.65 -9.54
C LYS A 399 -1.91 -11.93 -8.71
N GLY A 400 -2.32 -11.87 -7.45
CA GLY A 400 -2.40 -13.03 -6.55
C GLY A 400 -3.78 -13.66 -6.51
N GLY A 401 -4.84 -12.87 -6.74
CA GLY A 401 -6.24 -13.34 -6.72
C GLY A 401 -7.24 -12.19 -6.72
N GLY A 402 -8.51 -12.53 -6.63
CA GLY A 402 -9.63 -11.60 -6.61
C GLY A 402 -10.54 -11.68 -7.83
N GLY A 403 -11.82 -11.37 -7.63
CA GLY A 403 -12.85 -11.38 -8.65
C GLY A 403 -12.59 -10.35 -9.75
N VAL A 404 -12.93 -10.73 -10.97
CA VAL A 404 -12.81 -9.91 -12.17
C VAL A 404 -14.18 -9.31 -12.49
N GLY A 405 -14.22 -8.01 -12.80
CA GLY A 405 -15.41 -7.29 -13.27
C GLY A 405 -15.68 -7.50 -14.77
N PRO A 406 -16.55 -6.67 -15.35
CA PRO A 406 -17.27 -5.57 -14.72
C PRO A 406 -18.38 -6.05 -13.77
N THR A 407 -19.02 -5.11 -13.05
CA THR A 407 -20.30 -5.40 -12.38
C THR A 407 -21.39 -5.69 -13.41
N SER A 408 -22.53 -6.22 -12.96
CA SER A 408 -23.65 -6.55 -13.86
C SER A 408 -24.20 -5.36 -14.62
N ASP A 409 -24.02 -4.15 -14.11
CA ASP A 409 -24.42 -2.88 -14.73
C ASP A 409 -23.27 -2.15 -15.44
N GLY A 410 -22.14 -2.83 -15.67
CA GLY A 410 -21.02 -2.36 -16.49
C GLY A 410 -20.00 -1.48 -15.79
N ARG A 411 -20.12 -1.23 -14.47
CA ARG A 411 -19.14 -0.44 -13.72
C ARG A 411 -17.84 -1.20 -13.56
N ARG A 412 -16.71 -0.47 -13.61
CA ARG A 412 -15.37 -1.03 -13.41
C ARG A 412 -15.17 -1.42 -11.97
N LYS A 413 -14.80 -2.67 -11.76
CA LYS A 413 -14.35 -3.25 -10.51
C LYS A 413 -13.39 -4.42 -10.81
N PRO A 414 -12.46 -4.82 -9.89
CA PRO A 414 -12.18 -4.16 -8.61
C PRO A 414 -11.66 -2.74 -8.81
N ASP A 415 -11.58 -1.92 -7.74
CA ASP A 415 -11.03 -0.57 -7.86
C ASP A 415 -9.51 -0.60 -7.92
N LEU A 416 -8.85 -1.37 -7.03
CA LEU A 416 -7.39 -1.43 -6.94
C LEU A 416 -6.91 -2.72 -6.27
N PHE A 417 -5.60 -2.91 -6.26
CA PHE A 417 -4.91 -4.05 -5.64
C PHE A 417 -3.96 -3.61 -4.53
N ALA A 418 -3.87 -4.46 -3.51
CA ALA A 418 -2.87 -4.36 -2.45
C ALA A 418 -2.26 -5.74 -2.18
N PRO A 419 -1.08 -5.85 -1.54
CA PRO A 419 -0.49 -7.15 -1.21
C PRO A 419 -1.42 -7.98 -0.32
N GLY A 420 -1.72 -9.20 -0.76
CA GLY A 420 -2.59 -10.14 -0.05
C GLY A 420 -2.10 -11.58 -0.09
N THR A 421 -1.00 -11.86 -0.81
CA THR A 421 -0.42 -13.21 -0.90
C THR A 421 0.70 -13.39 0.13
N SER A 422 0.59 -14.43 0.95
CA SER A 422 1.57 -14.76 1.99
C SER A 422 1.85 -13.60 2.96
N ILE A 423 0.79 -12.95 3.41
CA ILE A 423 0.89 -11.86 4.39
C ILE A 423 1.04 -12.46 5.78
N VAL A 424 2.12 -12.11 6.47
CA VAL A 424 2.36 -12.48 7.87
C VAL A 424 1.82 -11.40 8.78
N SER A 425 0.95 -11.75 9.71
CA SER A 425 0.33 -10.83 10.65
C SER A 425 0.02 -11.53 11.97
N ALA A 426 -0.59 -10.82 12.92
CA ALA A 426 -0.95 -11.34 14.22
C ALA A 426 -1.73 -12.65 14.13
N SER A 427 -1.40 -13.60 15.00
CA SER A 427 -2.16 -14.82 15.24
C SER A 427 -2.90 -14.78 16.58
N THR A 428 -3.67 -15.81 16.88
CA THR A 428 -4.36 -15.95 18.18
C THR A 428 -3.42 -16.30 19.33
N ALA A 429 -2.17 -16.65 19.07
CA ALA A 429 -1.16 -16.84 20.12
C ALA A 429 -0.71 -15.49 20.71
N ALA A 430 -0.18 -15.48 21.93
CA ALA A 430 0.11 -14.29 22.71
C ALA A 430 0.93 -13.20 21.97
N CYS A 431 2.02 -13.58 21.29
CA CYS A 431 2.79 -12.71 20.39
C CYS A 431 3.09 -13.44 19.06
N GLY A 432 2.30 -14.47 18.74
CA GLY A 432 2.50 -15.26 17.53
C GLY A 432 2.05 -14.51 16.28
N THR A 433 2.62 -14.93 15.17
CA THR A 433 2.23 -14.54 13.83
C THR A 433 1.82 -15.73 12.99
N THR A 434 1.09 -15.50 11.92
CA THR A 434 0.75 -16.54 10.92
C THR A 434 0.69 -15.91 9.53
N SER A 435 0.94 -16.74 8.51
CA SER A 435 0.88 -16.30 7.10
C SER A 435 -0.44 -16.74 6.49
N LEU A 436 -1.20 -15.78 5.94
CA LEU A 436 -2.43 -16.04 5.20
C LEU A 436 -2.37 -15.44 3.80
N THR A 437 -3.22 -15.95 2.90
CA THR A 437 -3.32 -15.48 1.51
C THR A 437 -4.79 -15.28 1.14
N GLY A 438 -5.10 -14.15 0.53
CA GLY A 438 -6.42 -13.82 0.00
C GLY A 438 -6.64 -12.31 -0.14
N THR A 439 -7.72 -11.96 -0.81
CA THR A 439 -8.22 -10.57 -0.84
C THR A 439 -8.54 -10.05 0.56
N SER A 440 -8.83 -10.95 1.49
CA SER A 440 -9.00 -10.66 2.92
C SER A 440 -7.76 -10.03 3.58
N MET A 441 -6.55 -10.29 3.09
CA MET A 441 -5.30 -9.72 3.59
C MET A 441 -4.98 -8.40 2.86
N ALA A 442 -5.37 -8.30 1.59
CA ALA A 442 -5.21 -7.08 0.79
C ALA A 442 -6.13 -5.93 1.26
N CYS A 443 -7.35 -6.24 1.61
CA CYS A 443 -8.34 -5.23 2.04
C CYS A 443 -7.88 -4.43 3.28
N PRO A 444 -7.44 -5.03 4.39
CA PRO A 444 -6.93 -4.27 5.54
C PRO A 444 -5.62 -3.52 5.23
N ALA A 445 -4.76 -4.01 4.33
CA ALA A 445 -3.58 -3.29 3.87
C ALA A 445 -3.97 -2.00 3.12
N ALA A 446 -4.93 -2.09 2.18
CA ALA A 446 -5.46 -0.92 1.48
C ALA A 446 -6.20 0.04 2.41
N THR A 447 -6.95 -0.48 3.40
CA THR A 447 -7.64 0.36 4.41
C THR A 447 -6.63 1.13 5.26
N ALA A 448 -5.56 0.49 5.67
CA ALA A 448 -4.48 1.14 6.41
C ALA A 448 -3.78 2.22 5.56
N ALA A 449 -3.56 1.98 4.26
CA ALA A 449 -3.06 3.00 3.35
C ALA A 449 -4.02 4.21 3.27
N GLY A 450 -5.33 3.98 3.19
CA GLY A 450 -6.33 5.03 3.29
C GLY A 450 -6.26 5.81 4.61
N ALA A 451 -5.95 5.13 5.73
CA ALA A 451 -5.77 5.79 7.02
C ALA A 451 -4.51 6.69 7.04
N LEU A 452 -3.41 6.28 6.39
CA LEU A 452 -2.22 7.11 6.23
C LEU A 452 -2.49 8.33 5.31
N ILE A 453 -3.23 8.15 4.22
CA ILE A 453 -3.68 9.26 3.36
C ILE A 453 -4.54 10.24 4.16
N ARG A 454 -5.47 9.73 4.96
CA ARG A 454 -6.31 10.59 5.80
C ARG A 454 -5.49 11.35 6.83
N GLN A 455 -4.52 10.68 7.47
CA GLN A 455 -3.58 11.31 8.40
C GLN A 455 -2.79 12.43 7.72
N TYR A 456 -2.32 12.22 6.48
CA TYR A 456 -1.61 13.22 5.70
C TYR A 456 -2.35 14.56 5.63
N PHE A 457 -3.66 14.55 5.43
CA PHE A 457 -4.49 15.76 5.41
C PHE A 457 -4.80 16.29 6.82
N VAL A 458 -5.12 15.41 7.76
CA VAL A 458 -5.50 15.82 9.12
C VAL A 458 -4.32 16.41 9.90
N ASP A 459 -3.09 15.95 9.62
CA ASP A 459 -1.88 16.50 10.23
C ASP A 459 -1.30 17.68 9.42
N GLY A 460 -1.95 18.06 8.30
CA GLY A 460 -1.61 19.23 7.51
C GLY A 460 -0.34 19.08 6.67
N PHE A 461 -0.01 17.90 6.19
CA PHE A 461 1.11 17.71 5.24
C PHE A 461 0.84 18.38 3.89
N TYR A 462 -0.40 18.33 3.41
CA TYR A 462 -0.78 19.09 2.21
C TYR A 462 -0.87 20.59 2.51
N PRO A 463 -0.35 21.50 1.65
CA PRO A 463 0.32 21.24 0.38
C PRO A 463 1.86 21.17 0.48
N THR A 464 2.44 21.35 1.65
CA THR A 464 3.89 21.61 1.85
C THR A 464 4.74 20.33 1.89
N GLY A 465 4.12 19.17 2.08
CA GLY A 465 4.82 17.90 2.28
C GLY A 465 5.42 17.72 3.67
N ALA A 466 5.07 18.60 4.61
CA ALA A 466 5.48 18.53 6.02
C ALA A 466 4.30 18.90 6.92
N ALA A 467 4.19 18.25 8.08
CA ALA A 467 3.12 18.50 9.03
C ALA A 467 3.07 19.98 9.45
N THR A 468 2.02 20.66 9.07
CA THR A 468 1.78 22.08 9.34
C THR A 468 0.36 22.23 9.85
N PRO A 469 0.13 22.41 11.17
CA PRO A 469 -1.23 22.42 11.74
C PRO A 469 -2.20 23.41 11.09
N ALA A 470 -1.69 24.52 10.59
CA ALA A 470 -2.51 25.53 9.88
C ALA A 470 -3.07 25.03 8.54
N ASN A 471 -2.52 23.97 7.98
CA ASN A 471 -2.96 23.36 6.73
C ASN A 471 -3.90 22.14 6.98
N ALA A 472 -4.13 21.78 8.23
CA ALA A 472 -4.91 20.60 8.59
C ALA A 472 -6.39 20.75 8.20
N PHE A 473 -6.93 19.73 7.57
CA PHE A 473 -8.37 19.62 7.30
C PHE A 473 -8.84 18.16 7.30
N VAL A 474 -10.13 17.96 7.45
CA VAL A 474 -10.74 16.62 7.41
C VAL A 474 -11.17 16.31 5.98
N PRO A 475 -10.50 15.36 5.30
CA PRO A 475 -10.84 15.00 3.93
C PRO A 475 -12.17 14.23 3.86
N THR A 476 -12.86 14.32 2.73
CA THR A 476 -13.97 13.42 2.41
C THR A 476 -13.45 12.01 2.08
N GLY A 477 -14.33 11.00 2.18
CA GLY A 477 -14.04 9.65 1.67
C GLY A 477 -13.76 9.65 0.16
N ALA A 478 -14.41 10.57 -0.58
CA ALA A 478 -14.16 10.76 -2.00
C ALA A 478 -12.72 11.24 -2.26
N LEU A 479 -12.18 12.17 -1.45
CA LEU A 479 -10.78 12.60 -1.58
C LEU A 479 -9.81 11.47 -1.26
N VAL A 480 -10.04 10.73 -0.17
CA VAL A 480 -9.20 9.58 0.14
C VAL A 480 -9.22 8.56 -1.00
N LYS A 481 -10.40 8.25 -1.56
CA LYS A 481 -10.55 7.34 -2.72
C LYS A 481 -9.83 7.89 -3.96
N ALA A 482 -9.96 9.19 -4.27
CA ALA A 482 -9.28 9.81 -5.40
C ALA A 482 -7.76 9.70 -5.29
N VAL A 483 -7.18 9.96 -4.10
CA VAL A 483 -5.74 9.79 -3.86
C VAL A 483 -5.34 8.31 -3.95
N MET A 484 -6.11 7.38 -3.37
CA MET A 484 -5.84 5.94 -3.47
C MET A 484 -5.78 5.47 -4.93
N VAL A 485 -6.69 5.93 -5.78
CA VAL A 485 -6.71 5.59 -7.21
C VAL A 485 -5.58 6.29 -7.97
N ASN A 486 -5.32 7.55 -7.65
CA ASN A 486 -4.27 8.34 -8.33
C ASN A 486 -2.87 7.74 -8.10
N THR A 487 -2.63 7.13 -6.95
CA THR A 487 -1.36 6.52 -6.57
C THR A 487 -1.18 5.08 -7.09
N CYS A 488 -2.15 4.55 -7.87
CA CYS A 488 -2.07 3.19 -8.38
C CYS A 488 -1.16 3.08 -9.60
N GLN A 489 -0.31 2.05 -9.61
CA GLN A 489 0.57 1.67 -10.71
C GLN A 489 0.01 0.45 -11.46
N ASP A 490 0.18 0.46 -12.78
CA ASP A 490 -0.10 -0.68 -13.66
C ASP A 490 0.67 -1.94 -13.21
N MET A 491 -0.01 -3.08 -13.16
CA MET A 491 0.59 -4.35 -12.76
C MET A 491 1.14 -5.06 -14.01
N THR A 492 2.44 -4.94 -14.26
CA THR A 492 3.09 -5.50 -15.47
C THR A 492 2.95 -7.03 -15.63
N GLY A 493 2.56 -7.74 -14.57
CA GLY A 493 2.18 -9.15 -14.61
C GLY A 493 0.74 -9.42 -15.10
N VAL A 494 -0.04 -8.37 -15.39
CA VAL A 494 -1.36 -8.45 -16.00
C VAL A 494 -1.25 -8.00 -17.45
N ALA A 495 -1.79 -8.79 -18.39
CA ALA A 495 -1.58 -8.53 -19.81
C ALA A 495 -2.31 -7.29 -20.36
N ALA A 496 -3.37 -6.83 -19.70
CA ALA A 496 -4.13 -5.64 -20.06
C ALA A 496 -3.59 -4.42 -19.31
N THR A 497 -3.44 -3.28 -19.99
CA THR A 497 -3.05 -2.02 -19.34
C THR A 497 -4.22 -1.41 -18.55
N VAL A 498 -3.90 -0.68 -17.49
CA VAL A 498 -4.90 0.06 -16.70
C VAL A 498 -5.51 1.22 -17.51
N PRO A 499 -6.80 1.56 -17.27
CA PRO A 499 -7.74 0.86 -16.39
C PRO A 499 -8.44 -0.33 -17.07
N ASN A 500 -8.62 -1.42 -16.34
CA ASN A 500 -9.30 -2.61 -16.86
C ASN A 500 -10.11 -3.32 -15.75
N ASN A 501 -10.90 -4.34 -16.12
CA ASN A 501 -11.74 -5.07 -15.16
C ASN A 501 -10.99 -6.20 -14.41
N THR A 502 -9.72 -6.44 -14.69
CA THR A 502 -8.91 -7.48 -14.04
C THR A 502 -8.16 -6.94 -12.83
N GLU A 503 -7.63 -5.73 -12.94
CA GLU A 503 -6.83 -5.08 -11.89
C GLU A 503 -7.35 -3.69 -11.50
N GLY A 504 -8.44 -3.22 -12.10
CA GLY A 504 -8.97 -1.89 -11.84
C GLY A 504 -8.01 -0.80 -12.29
N TRP A 505 -7.54 -0.02 -11.33
CA TRP A 505 -6.55 1.04 -11.52
C TRP A 505 -5.11 0.57 -11.26
N GLY A 506 -4.92 -0.71 -10.95
CA GLY A 506 -3.62 -1.29 -10.62
C GLY A 506 -3.37 -1.40 -9.12
N ARG A 507 -2.11 -1.54 -8.73
CA ARG A 507 -1.69 -1.70 -7.34
C ARG A 507 -1.35 -0.38 -6.66
N LEU A 508 -1.67 -0.32 -5.37
CA LEU A 508 -1.48 0.86 -4.53
C LEU A 508 -0.01 1.08 -4.16
N VAL A 509 0.53 2.29 -4.40
CA VAL A 509 1.88 2.73 -3.97
C VAL A 509 1.82 4.18 -3.52
N LEU A 510 1.87 4.43 -2.22
CA LEU A 510 1.59 5.75 -1.64
C LEU A 510 2.53 6.87 -2.11
N ASP A 511 3.80 6.56 -2.30
CA ASP A 511 4.86 7.52 -2.68
C ASP A 511 4.71 8.06 -4.12
N GLU A 512 3.85 7.44 -4.94
CA GLU A 512 3.59 7.93 -6.31
C GLU A 512 2.80 9.24 -6.35
N THR A 513 1.99 9.49 -5.32
CA THR A 513 1.14 10.69 -5.26
C THR A 513 1.36 11.54 -4.02
N LEU A 514 1.64 10.93 -2.84
CA LEU A 514 1.89 11.72 -1.63
C LEU A 514 3.19 12.50 -1.79
N HIS A 515 3.07 13.80 -1.68
CA HIS A 515 4.19 14.73 -1.74
C HIS A 515 4.80 14.95 -0.36
N PHE A 516 6.12 14.83 -0.25
CA PHE A 516 6.88 15.18 0.95
C PHE A 516 7.86 16.31 0.67
N SER A 517 8.23 17.07 1.71
CA SER A 517 9.16 18.20 1.58
C SER A 517 10.47 17.74 0.91
N GLY A 518 10.87 18.44 -0.15
CA GLY A 518 12.02 18.12 -0.98
C GLY A 518 11.72 17.32 -2.24
N ASP A 519 10.48 16.85 -2.43
CA ASP A 519 10.08 16.18 -3.67
C ASP A 519 9.98 17.14 -4.84
N LEU A 520 10.37 16.68 -6.03
CA LEU A 520 10.16 17.39 -7.29
C LEU A 520 8.68 17.28 -7.73
N GLY A 521 8.10 16.07 -7.62
CA GLY A 521 6.70 15.86 -7.91
C GLY A 521 5.82 16.48 -6.84
N ARG A 522 4.66 17.00 -7.23
CA ARG A 522 3.70 17.62 -6.31
C ARG A 522 2.32 17.01 -6.48
N MET A 523 1.55 17.07 -5.40
CA MET A 523 0.13 16.72 -5.39
C MET A 523 -0.69 18.01 -5.28
N TRP A 524 -1.77 18.11 -6.06
CA TRP A 524 -2.80 19.11 -5.94
C TRP A 524 -4.15 18.44 -5.70
N VAL A 525 -4.99 18.99 -4.82
CA VAL A 525 -6.31 18.45 -4.53
C VAL A 525 -7.39 19.52 -4.45
N ALA A 526 -8.62 19.13 -4.80
CA ALA A 526 -9.83 19.88 -4.46
C ALA A 526 -10.83 18.91 -3.81
N ASP A 527 -11.38 19.29 -2.67
CA ASP A 527 -12.34 18.47 -1.89
C ASP A 527 -13.65 19.24 -1.74
N VAL A 528 -14.58 18.97 -2.63
CA VAL A 528 -15.86 19.67 -2.71
C VAL A 528 -16.95 18.84 -2.03
N ARG A 529 -17.31 19.26 -0.82
CA ARG A 529 -18.37 18.60 -0.06
C ARG A 529 -19.74 18.79 -0.72
N ARG A 530 -20.66 17.87 -0.44
CA ARG A 530 -22.03 17.87 -1.00
C ARG A 530 -22.73 19.21 -0.85
N ALA A 531 -22.59 19.88 0.29
CA ALA A 531 -23.21 21.20 0.51
C ALA A 531 -22.80 22.26 -0.54
N ASN A 532 -21.61 22.10 -1.14
CA ASN A 532 -21.07 22.95 -2.20
C ASN A 532 -20.96 22.20 -3.54
N GLY A 533 -21.61 21.04 -3.65
CA GLY A 533 -21.55 20.14 -4.79
C GLY A 533 -22.27 20.68 -6.03
N LEU A 534 -22.17 19.92 -7.10
CA LEU A 534 -22.80 20.27 -8.37
C LEU A 534 -24.25 19.75 -8.43
N VAL A 535 -25.07 20.50 -9.18
CA VAL A 535 -26.39 20.07 -9.65
C VAL A 535 -26.34 19.81 -11.16
N THR A 536 -27.37 19.26 -11.75
CA THR A 536 -27.45 19.03 -13.21
C THR A 536 -27.20 20.34 -13.97
N GLY A 537 -26.27 20.31 -14.94
CA GLY A 537 -25.83 21.46 -15.74
C GLY A 537 -24.83 22.38 -15.01
N GLY A 538 -24.60 22.18 -13.71
CA GLY A 538 -23.58 22.89 -12.97
C GLY A 538 -22.18 22.46 -13.39
N GLN A 539 -21.21 23.38 -13.29
CA GLN A 539 -19.82 23.07 -13.59
C GLN A 539 -18.88 23.86 -12.68
N ARG A 540 -17.68 23.32 -12.46
CA ARG A 540 -16.60 24.02 -11.77
C ARG A 540 -15.28 23.77 -12.49
N THR A 541 -14.46 24.82 -12.57
CA THR A 541 -13.19 24.79 -13.29
C THR A 541 -12.05 25.10 -12.35
N PHE A 542 -10.95 24.36 -12.49
CA PHE A 542 -9.70 24.55 -11.75
C PHE A 542 -8.55 24.59 -12.75
N THR A 543 -7.40 25.10 -12.32
CA THR A 543 -6.20 25.15 -13.15
C THR A 543 -5.02 24.58 -12.39
N VAL A 544 -4.23 23.73 -13.04
CA VAL A 544 -2.93 23.27 -12.55
C VAL A 544 -1.87 23.60 -13.60
N ASP A 545 -0.71 24.06 -13.16
CA ASP A 545 0.41 24.35 -14.05
C ASP A 545 1.38 23.18 -14.07
N VAL A 546 1.65 22.64 -15.24
CA VAL A 546 2.71 21.63 -15.44
C VAL A 546 4.02 22.36 -15.73
N ALA A 547 4.98 22.23 -14.83
CA ALA A 547 6.29 22.87 -14.92
C ALA A 547 7.28 22.08 -15.78
N SER A 548 7.12 20.75 -15.85
CA SER A 548 8.02 19.85 -16.59
C SER A 548 7.26 18.60 -17.07
N PRO A 549 7.61 18.03 -18.23
CA PRO A 549 7.05 16.78 -18.70
C PRO A 549 7.77 15.53 -18.14
N ALA A 550 8.71 15.69 -17.22
CA ALA A 550 9.56 14.62 -16.73
C ALA A 550 8.80 13.59 -15.87
N ARG A 551 7.64 13.98 -15.31
CA ARG A 551 6.72 13.11 -14.59
C ARG A 551 5.37 13.07 -15.28
N PRO A 552 4.67 11.92 -15.23
CA PRO A 552 3.30 11.83 -15.71
C PRO A 552 2.40 12.87 -15.02
N LEU A 553 1.45 13.42 -15.75
CA LEU A 553 0.32 14.14 -15.19
C LEU A 553 -0.84 13.16 -15.02
N GLU A 554 -1.26 12.97 -13.80
CA GLU A 554 -2.38 12.10 -13.46
C GLU A 554 -3.43 12.91 -12.71
N ILE A 555 -4.66 12.87 -13.15
CA ILE A 555 -5.78 13.62 -12.58
C ILE A 555 -6.92 12.65 -12.35
N THR A 556 -7.26 12.40 -11.09
CA THR A 556 -8.34 11.51 -10.69
C THR A 556 -9.46 12.30 -10.02
N MET A 557 -10.67 12.11 -10.50
CA MET A 557 -11.91 12.54 -9.86
C MET A 557 -12.58 11.32 -9.20
N ALA A 558 -13.06 11.48 -7.97
CA ALA A 558 -13.98 10.53 -7.35
C ALA A 558 -15.15 11.27 -6.73
N PHE A 559 -16.35 10.67 -6.77
CA PHE A 559 -17.51 11.20 -6.10
C PHE A 559 -18.28 10.11 -5.37
N THR A 560 -18.90 10.48 -4.26
CA THR A 560 -19.83 9.59 -3.55
C THR A 560 -21.21 9.77 -4.20
N ASP A 561 -21.71 8.71 -4.84
CA ASP A 561 -22.99 8.73 -5.52
C ASP A 561 -24.14 8.39 -4.55
N PHE A 562 -25.32 8.91 -4.80
CA PHE A 562 -26.54 8.54 -4.06
C PHE A 562 -26.81 7.03 -4.19
N ALA A 563 -27.34 6.40 -3.14
CA ALA A 563 -27.62 4.96 -3.15
C ALA A 563 -28.58 4.58 -4.28
N GLY A 564 -28.20 3.58 -5.08
CA GLY A 564 -29.02 3.09 -6.18
C GLY A 564 -30.26 2.34 -5.69
N ALA A 565 -31.33 2.37 -6.45
CA ALA A 565 -32.53 1.58 -6.15
C ALA A 565 -32.22 0.09 -6.37
N VAL A 566 -32.58 -0.77 -5.40
CA VAL A 566 -32.27 -2.20 -5.43
C VAL A 566 -33.04 -2.97 -6.52
N ASN A 567 -34.11 -2.38 -7.08
CA ASN A 567 -34.89 -2.93 -8.17
C ASN A 567 -34.52 -2.33 -9.54
N ALA A 568 -33.53 -1.44 -9.62
CA ALA A 568 -33.07 -0.90 -10.89
C ALA A 568 -32.03 -1.84 -11.53
N ALA A 569 -32.02 -1.84 -12.86
CA ALA A 569 -31.03 -2.61 -13.62
C ALA A 569 -29.60 -2.01 -13.53
N ALA A 570 -29.49 -0.70 -13.27
CA ALA A 570 -28.25 0.01 -13.06
C ALA A 570 -28.28 0.72 -11.70
N ALA A 571 -27.15 0.69 -10.99
CA ALA A 571 -27.04 1.30 -9.68
C ALA A 571 -26.64 2.78 -9.71
N ALA A 572 -26.06 3.28 -10.82
CA ALA A 572 -25.66 4.68 -10.97
C ALA A 572 -26.88 5.61 -10.88
N VAL A 573 -26.74 6.69 -10.12
CA VAL A 573 -27.80 7.69 -9.90
C VAL A 573 -27.34 9.05 -10.42
N ASN A 574 -26.24 9.58 -9.91
CA ASN A 574 -25.64 10.82 -10.38
C ASN A 574 -24.50 10.53 -11.34
N ASN A 575 -24.29 11.45 -12.28
CA ASN A 575 -23.16 11.43 -13.21
C ASN A 575 -22.46 12.79 -13.18
N LEU A 576 -21.18 12.78 -12.81
CA LEU A 576 -20.26 13.90 -12.94
C LEU A 576 -19.17 13.52 -13.95
N ASN A 577 -18.89 14.41 -14.90
CA ASN A 577 -17.85 14.18 -15.90
C ASN A 577 -16.59 14.99 -15.58
N LEU A 578 -15.43 14.37 -15.73
CA LEU A 578 -14.11 15.01 -15.70
C LEU A 578 -13.71 15.38 -17.12
N GLU A 579 -13.38 16.65 -17.32
CA GLU A 579 -12.83 17.15 -18.58
C GLU A 579 -11.52 17.88 -18.29
N VAL A 580 -10.47 17.53 -19.01
CA VAL A 580 -9.13 18.12 -18.83
C VAL A 580 -8.67 18.70 -20.16
N THR A 581 -8.43 20.02 -20.18
CA THR A 581 -7.97 20.73 -21.38
C THR A 581 -6.49 21.06 -21.26
N ALA A 582 -5.72 20.60 -22.22
CA ALA A 582 -4.29 20.88 -22.34
C ALA A 582 -4.01 22.33 -22.77
N PRO A 583 -2.78 22.84 -22.57
CA PRO A 583 -2.39 24.17 -23.00
C PRO A 583 -2.58 24.46 -24.49
N ASN A 584 -2.56 23.44 -25.35
CA ASN A 584 -2.80 23.52 -26.77
C ASN A 584 -4.27 23.41 -27.18
N GLY A 585 -5.21 23.34 -26.20
CA GLY A 585 -6.63 23.25 -26.43
C GLY A 585 -7.18 21.82 -26.61
N ALA A 586 -6.34 20.77 -26.60
CA ALA A 586 -6.81 19.38 -26.66
C ALA A 586 -7.60 19.02 -25.39
N VAL A 587 -8.78 18.39 -25.55
CA VAL A 587 -9.65 18.01 -24.45
C VAL A 587 -9.59 16.51 -24.26
N PHE A 588 -9.31 16.10 -23.02
CA PHE A 588 -9.31 14.71 -22.54
C PHE A 588 -10.50 14.51 -21.62
N LEU A 589 -11.32 13.52 -21.92
CA LEU A 589 -12.44 13.13 -21.05
C LEU A 589 -11.99 12.02 -20.10
N GLY A 590 -12.56 12.01 -18.90
CA GLY A 590 -12.29 10.99 -17.91
C GLY A 590 -12.57 9.59 -18.44
N ASN A 591 -11.70 8.64 -18.11
CA ASN A 591 -11.80 7.23 -18.49
C ASN A 591 -11.71 6.93 -20.02
N VAL A 592 -11.28 7.86 -20.83
CA VAL A 592 -10.98 7.62 -22.26
C VAL A 592 -9.52 7.29 -22.46
N PHE A 593 -9.21 5.99 -22.55
CA PHE A 593 -7.85 5.45 -22.61
C PHE A 593 -7.58 4.64 -23.87
N SER A 594 -6.32 4.64 -24.30
CA SER A 594 -5.78 3.73 -25.29
C SER A 594 -4.34 3.36 -24.92
N GLY A 595 -4.05 2.07 -24.79
CA GLY A 595 -2.71 1.59 -24.43
C GLY A 595 -2.18 2.09 -23.08
N GLY A 596 -3.06 2.30 -22.10
CA GLY A 596 -2.70 2.77 -20.75
C GLY A 596 -2.56 4.28 -20.58
N ALA A 597 -2.75 5.07 -21.65
CA ALA A 597 -2.71 6.52 -21.61
C ALA A 597 -4.03 7.15 -22.07
N SER A 598 -4.38 8.32 -21.56
CA SER A 598 -5.54 9.07 -22.01
C SER A 598 -5.34 9.60 -23.44
N ILE A 599 -6.40 9.53 -24.24
CA ILE A 599 -6.46 10.10 -25.58
C ILE A 599 -7.50 11.21 -25.64
N ALA A 600 -7.25 12.23 -26.49
CA ALA A 600 -8.18 13.34 -26.66
C ALA A 600 -9.46 12.93 -27.37
N GLY A 601 -10.59 13.57 -27.01
CA GLY A 601 -11.92 13.27 -27.53
C GLY A 601 -12.55 12.04 -26.87
N GLY A 602 -13.37 11.30 -27.61
CA GLY A 602 -14.11 10.14 -27.11
C GLY A 602 -15.47 10.53 -26.51
N ALA A 603 -16.04 9.66 -25.69
CA ALA A 603 -17.29 9.87 -24.99
C ALA A 603 -17.08 9.90 -23.47
N ALA A 604 -17.82 10.76 -22.77
CA ALA A 604 -17.78 10.84 -21.31
C ALA A 604 -18.32 9.55 -20.68
N ASP A 605 -17.77 9.16 -19.54
CA ASP A 605 -18.18 7.99 -18.76
C ASP A 605 -19.44 8.32 -17.95
N ALA A 606 -20.54 7.64 -18.22
CA ALA A 606 -21.80 7.83 -17.51
C ALA A 606 -22.09 6.74 -16.47
N VAL A 607 -21.12 5.85 -16.20
CA VAL A 607 -21.34 4.63 -15.44
C VAL A 607 -20.53 4.60 -14.13
N ASN A 608 -19.31 5.09 -14.16
CA ASN A 608 -18.39 5.03 -13.04
C ASN A 608 -18.37 6.32 -12.22
N ASN A 609 -18.23 6.18 -10.90
CA ASN A 609 -18.06 7.31 -9.99
C ASN A 609 -16.57 7.60 -9.65
N VAL A 610 -15.69 7.07 -10.48
CA VAL A 610 -14.25 7.39 -10.51
C VAL A 610 -13.84 7.62 -11.95
N GLU A 611 -13.28 8.78 -12.23
CA GLU A 611 -12.77 9.12 -13.56
C GLU A 611 -11.32 9.60 -13.46
N ARG A 612 -10.50 9.22 -14.45
CA ARG A 612 -9.07 9.56 -14.48
C ARG A 612 -8.66 10.00 -15.87
N VAL A 613 -7.75 10.98 -15.89
CA VAL A 613 -6.91 11.36 -17.04
C VAL A 613 -5.46 11.13 -16.65
N ALA A 614 -4.71 10.38 -17.48
CA ALA A 614 -3.31 10.07 -17.25
C ALA A 614 -2.48 10.25 -18.52
N LEU A 615 -1.41 11.06 -18.45
CA LEU A 615 -0.56 11.42 -19.55
C LEU A 615 0.91 11.24 -19.19
N ALA A 616 1.63 10.37 -19.86
CA ALA A 616 3.02 10.02 -19.54
C ALA A 616 4.00 11.19 -19.73
N ALA A 617 3.76 12.05 -20.72
CA ALA A 617 4.59 13.22 -21.04
C ALA A 617 3.68 14.43 -21.31
N PRO A 618 3.17 15.10 -20.25
CA PRO A 618 2.25 16.21 -20.41
C PRO A 618 2.95 17.44 -21.02
N ALA A 619 2.21 18.27 -21.78
CA ALA A 619 2.71 19.56 -22.24
C ALA A 619 2.92 20.50 -21.04
N VAL A 620 4.01 21.27 -21.06
CA VAL A 620 4.28 22.34 -20.09
C VAL A 620 3.27 23.47 -20.26
N GLY A 621 2.78 24.02 -19.14
CA GLY A 621 1.85 25.14 -19.10
C GLY A 621 0.58 24.84 -18.31
N ALA A 622 -0.39 25.75 -18.42
CA ALA A 622 -1.63 25.70 -17.67
C ALA A 622 -2.60 24.66 -18.26
N TRP A 623 -3.00 23.71 -17.42
CA TRP A 623 -4.02 22.72 -17.71
C TRP A 623 -5.31 23.07 -16.99
N THR A 624 -6.43 23.05 -17.71
CA THR A 624 -7.75 23.34 -17.15
C THR A 624 -8.48 22.05 -16.82
N ILE A 625 -8.88 21.87 -15.55
CA ILE A 625 -9.68 20.77 -15.07
C ILE A 625 -11.11 21.26 -14.88
N ARG A 626 -12.06 20.68 -15.59
CA ARG A 626 -13.48 21.01 -15.48
C ARG A 626 -14.27 19.80 -14.99
N VAL A 627 -15.08 20.00 -13.96
CA VAL A 627 -16.04 18.99 -13.49
C VAL A 627 -17.43 19.48 -13.86
N VAL A 628 -18.20 18.60 -14.52
CA VAL A 628 -19.54 18.92 -15.04
C VAL A 628 -20.56 17.99 -14.40
N GLY A 629 -21.60 18.54 -13.81
CA GLY A 629 -22.79 17.79 -13.37
C GLY A 629 -23.65 17.40 -14.57
N ALA A 630 -23.29 16.32 -15.26
CA ALA A 630 -23.99 15.90 -16.46
C ALA A 630 -25.43 15.47 -16.18
N SER A 631 -25.62 14.74 -15.07
CA SER A 631 -26.94 14.36 -14.55
C SER A 631 -26.86 14.18 -13.04
N VAL A 632 -27.54 15.00 -12.28
CA VAL A 632 -27.53 14.95 -10.80
C VAL A 632 -28.97 14.97 -10.27
N PRO A 633 -29.72 13.89 -10.47
CA PRO A 633 -31.13 13.82 -10.03
C PRO A 633 -31.27 13.78 -8.50
N GLN A 634 -30.23 13.34 -7.80
CA GLN A 634 -30.14 13.31 -6.33
C GLN A 634 -28.92 14.13 -5.88
N GLY A 635 -29.10 15.43 -5.78
CA GLY A 635 -28.03 16.34 -5.50
C GLY A 635 -28.29 17.30 -4.33
N PRO A 636 -27.39 18.26 -4.13
CA PRO A 636 -26.12 18.45 -4.86
C PRO A 636 -25.15 17.27 -4.65
N CYS A 637 -24.31 16.99 -5.64
CA CYS A 637 -23.31 15.93 -5.57
C CYS A 637 -21.91 16.51 -5.31
N GLY A 638 -21.31 16.15 -4.17
CA GLY A 638 -19.94 16.46 -3.84
C GLY A 638 -18.94 15.57 -4.61
N TYR A 639 -17.72 16.03 -4.77
CA TYR A 639 -16.65 15.31 -5.46
C TYR A 639 -15.28 15.74 -4.96
N ALA A 640 -14.29 14.93 -5.25
CA ALA A 640 -12.90 15.28 -4.99
C ALA A 640 -12.04 15.06 -6.23
N LEU A 641 -11.02 15.88 -6.36
CA LEU A 641 -9.98 15.80 -7.37
C LEU A 641 -8.63 15.59 -6.71
N CYS A 642 -7.80 14.75 -7.32
CA CYS A 642 -6.39 14.62 -7.00
C CYS A 642 -5.60 14.71 -8.32
N ALA A 643 -4.64 15.60 -8.40
CA ALA A 643 -3.68 15.67 -9.50
C ALA A 643 -2.26 15.47 -8.97
N SER A 644 -1.43 14.74 -9.69
CA SER A 644 -0.01 14.57 -9.40
C SER A 644 0.85 14.75 -10.65
N GLY A 645 2.09 15.21 -10.46
CA GLY A 645 3.04 15.48 -11.55
C GLY A 645 4.11 16.48 -11.14
N ASP A 646 4.90 16.96 -12.11
CA ASP A 646 5.78 18.11 -11.92
C ASP A 646 4.94 19.39 -12.01
N LEU A 647 4.15 19.65 -10.96
CA LEU A 647 3.24 20.78 -10.92
C LEU A 647 3.96 22.03 -10.40
N GLY A 648 3.82 23.14 -11.13
CA GLY A 648 4.31 24.47 -10.77
C GLY A 648 3.29 25.26 -9.93
N GLY A 649 3.74 26.38 -9.32
CA GLY A 649 2.88 27.29 -8.58
C GLY A 649 2.76 27.01 -7.07
N GLY A 650 2.20 27.98 -6.34
CA GLY A 650 1.89 27.84 -4.92
C GLY A 650 0.54 27.15 -4.73
N PHE A 651 0.51 26.01 -4.05
CA PHE A 651 -0.74 25.30 -3.76
C PHE A 651 -1.22 25.67 -2.36
N GLY A 652 -2.05 26.73 -2.26
CA GLY A 652 -2.76 27.06 -1.03
C GLY A 652 -4.18 26.52 -1.08
N LEU A 653 -4.66 25.89 0.00
CA LEU A 653 -6.09 25.65 0.16
C LEU A 653 -6.78 27.01 0.35
N ALA A 654 -7.89 27.21 -0.37
CA ALA A 654 -8.76 28.32 -0.08
C ALA A 654 -9.23 28.25 1.37
N SER A 655 -9.07 29.32 2.12
CA SER A 655 -9.50 29.35 3.52
C SER A 655 -10.03 30.71 3.93
N VAL A 656 -10.92 30.71 4.89
CA VAL A 656 -11.43 31.92 5.58
C VAL A 656 -11.40 31.67 7.07
N ALA A 657 -10.83 32.60 7.82
CA ALA A 657 -10.75 32.54 9.28
C ALA A 657 -10.96 33.92 9.90
N THR A 658 -11.77 33.98 10.95
CA THR A 658 -11.91 35.20 11.74
C THR A 658 -10.74 35.34 12.72
N TYR A 659 -10.32 36.56 13.01
CA TYR A 659 -9.27 36.86 13.97
C TYR A 659 -9.56 38.20 14.69
N GLY A 660 -8.92 38.40 15.83
CA GLY A 660 -9.12 39.59 16.67
C GLY A 660 -10.51 39.66 17.25
N VAL A 661 -10.82 40.77 17.87
CA VAL A 661 -12.10 41.02 18.58
C VAL A 661 -12.82 42.17 17.93
N GLY A 662 -14.08 41.99 17.60
CA GLY A 662 -14.94 43.05 17.11
C GLY A 662 -15.40 43.98 18.25
N LYS A 663 -15.91 45.16 17.87
CA LYS A 663 -16.46 46.16 18.79
C LYS A 663 -17.98 46.12 18.73
N PRO A 664 -18.68 45.88 19.87
CA PRO A 664 -20.13 45.78 19.89
C PRO A 664 -20.83 47.09 19.57
N GLY A 665 -21.95 47.03 18.89
CA GLY A 665 -22.91 48.08 18.65
C GLY A 665 -24.31 47.75 19.17
N THR A 666 -25.33 48.37 18.62
CA THR A 666 -26.76 48.24 19.04
C THR A 666 -27.25 46.79 19.05
N PHE A 667 -26.83 45.96 18.11
CA PHE A 667 -27.26 44.54 18.01
C PHE A 667 -26.17 43.56 18.40
N GLY A 668 -25.15 43.96 19.12
CA GLY A 668 -23.98 43.18 19.49
C GLY A 668 -22.79 43.41 18.57
N VAL A 669 -21.86 42.49 18.54
CA VAL A 669 -20.69 42.57 17.65
C VAL A 669 -21.14 42.26 16.22
N PRO A 670 -20.97 43.16 15.22
CA PRO A 670 -21.24 42.85 13.83
C PRO A 670 -20.50 41.63 13.36
N THR A 671 -21.16 40.77 12.59
CA THR A 671 -20.52 39.58 12.05
C THR A 671 -19.85 39.87 10.69
N ILE A 672 -18.82 39.06 10.38
CA ILE A 672 -18.20 39.02 9.05
C ILE A 672 -17.92 37.53 8.72
N ALA A 673 -18.29 37.11 7.53
CA ALA A 673 -18.04 35.79 6.98
C ALA A 673 -17.77 35.89 5.48
N GLY A 674 -17.17 34.89 4.89
CA GLY A 674 -16.97 34.77 3.45
C GLY A 674 -17.14 33.35 2.99
N THR A 675 -17.49 33.15 1.72
CA THR A 675 -17.40 31.85 1.06
C THR A 675 -15.93 31.47 0.89
N LEU A 676 -15.62 30.23 0.45
CA LEU A 676 -14.22 29.85 0.17
C LEU A 676 -13.73 30.63 -1.07
N PRO A 677 -12.58 31.30 -0.99
CA PRO A 677 -12.03 32.12 -2.07
C PRO A 677 -11.25 31.28 -3.09
N THR A 678 -11.93 30.42 -3.82
CA THR A 678 -11.33 29.54 -4.84
C THR A 678 -11.05 30.27 -6.15
N ILE A 679 -10.10 29.80 -6.93
CA ILE A 679 -9.77 30.35 -8.26
C ILE A 679 -10.41 29.50 -9.36
N PRO A 680 -11.14 30.08 -10.33
CA PRO A 680 -11.79 31.40 -10.27
C PRO A 680 -13.06 31.36 -9.45
N SER A 681 -13.42 32.43 -8.75
CA SER A 681 -14.72 32.51 -8.11
C SER A 681 -15.27 33.94 -8.05
N ASN A 682 -16.58 34.04 -7.96
CA ASN A 682 -17.26 35.23 -7.45
C ASN A 682 -17.35 35.04 -5.94
N TRP A 683 -16.32 35.46 -5.23
CA TRP A 683 -16.29 35.39 -3.79
C TRP A 683 -17.17 36.49 -3.18
N ALA A 684 -17.75 36.25 -2.04
CA ALA A 684 -18.59 37.19 -1.36
C ALA A 684 -18.32 37.26 0.12
N LEU A 685 -18.16 38.46 0.63
CA LEU A 685 -18.25 38.76 2.05
C LEU A 685 -19.71 38.98 2.44
N SER A 686 -20.07 38.56 3.63
CA SER A 686 -21.38 38.80 4.20
C SER A 686 -21.30 39.04 5.70
N GLY A 687 -22.32 39.63 6.24
CA GLY A 687 -22.42 39.84 7.67
C GLY A 687 -23.83 40.25 8.12
N SER A 688 -24.00 40.35 9.42
CA SER A 688 -25.25 40.68 10.09
C SER A 688 -25.00 41.39 11.43
N LEU A 689 -26.05 41.59 12.20
CA LEU A 689 -26.00 42.32 13.47
C LEU A 689 -25.55 43.76 13.33
N THR A 690 -25.96 44.41 12.25
CA THR A 690 -25.67 45.81 11.94
C THR A 690 -26.96 46.66 12.03
N LEU A 691 -26.83 47.97 11.98
CA LEU A 691 -28.00 48.87 11.80
C LEU A 691 -28.69 48.57 10.47
N ALA A 692 -30.01 48.59 10.46
CA ALA A 692 -30.81 48.35 9.27
C ALA A 692 -30.80 49.52 8.32
N ASN A 693 -30.78 49.27 7.00
CA ASN A 693 -30.82 50.27 5.94
C ASN A 693 -29.80 51.44 6.12
N ALA A 694 -28.63 51.11 6.62
CA ALA A 694 -27.57 52.03 6.92
C ALA A 694 -26.32 51.78 6.05
N PHE A 695 -25.43 52.73 6.00
CA PHE A 695 -24.14 52.59 5.33
C PHE A 695 -23.14 51.94 6.28
N GLY A 696 -22.46 50.92 5.82
CA GLY A 696 -21.29 50.31 6.47
C GLY A 696 -20.05 50.46 5.61
N ILE A 697 -18.88 50.29 6.22
CA ILE A 697 -17.59 50.35 5.54
C ILE A 697 -16.91 49.00 5.61
N VAL A 698 -16.54 48.45 4.45
CA VAL A 698 -15.67 47.29 4.31
C VAL A 698 -14.23 47.79 4.16
N VAL A 699 -13.34 47.32 5.03
CA VAL A 699 -11.91 47.61 5.03
C VAL A 699 -11.18 46.42 4.45
N TYR A 700 -10.36 46.60 3.43
CA TYR A 700 -9.47 45.60 2.84
C TYR A 700 -8.02 45.98 3.11
N GLY A 701 -7.19 44.92 3.37
CA GLY A 701 -5.76 45.03 3.52
C GLY A 701 -5.01 43.79 3.06
N ASP A 702 -3.72 43.96 2.82
CA ASP A 702 -2.77 42.89 2.45
C ASP A 702 -2.09 42.26 3.66
N ALA A 703 -2.23 42.85 4.83
CA ALA A 703 -1.66 42.43 6.09
C ALA A 703 -2.64 42.63 7.26
N PRO A 704 -2.50 41.88 8.36
CA PRO A 704 -3.21 42.18 9.59
C PRO A 704 -2.67 43.47 10.21
N ALA A 705 -3.54 44.18 10.91
CA ALA A 705 -3.19 45.44 11.61
C ALA A 705 -3.71 45.40 13.05
N ALA A 706 -3.26 46.35 13.84
CA ALA A 706 -3.77 46.60 15.20
C ALA A 706 -3.80 48.13 15.45
N LEU A 707 -4.50 48.85 14.58
CA LEU A 707 -4.55 50.30 14.63
C LEU A 707 -5.74 50.74 15.51
N PRO A 708 -5.53 51.56 16.53
CA PRO A 708 -6.63 52.07 17.35
C PRO A 708 -7.51 53.04 16.54
N PHE A 709 -8.80 52.86 16.59
CA PHE A 709 -9.78 53.72 15.96
C PHE A 709 -11.11 53.69 16.73
N ASP A 710 -11.60 54.87 17.08
CA ASP A 710 -12.92 55.11 17.71
C ASP A 710 -13.24 54.12 18.87
N GLY A 711 -12.26 53.88 19.77
CA GLY A 711 -12.39 52.96 20.89
C GLY A 711 -12.38 51.45 20.51
N GLY A 712 -12.13 51.11 19.27
CA GLY A 712 -11.91 49.76 18.75
C GLY A 712 -10.55 49.61 18.09
N THR A 713 -10.38 48.55 17.32
CA THR A 713 -9.12 48.24 16.62
C THR A 713 -9.40 47.96 15.13
N VAL A 714 -8.74 48.69 14.23
CA VAL A 714 -8.69 48.32 12.81
C VAL A 714 -7.74 47.14 12.65
N LEU A 715 -8.27 46.00 12.24
CA LEU A 715 -7.57 44.73 12.21
C LEU A 715 -6.97 44.37 10.82
N ALA A 716 -7.39 45.07 9.75
CA ALA A 716 -6.79 44.97 8.42
C ALA A 716 -5.99 46.25 8.13
N ASN A 717 -4.75 46.11 7.58
CA ASN A 717 -3.97 47.26 7.13
C ASN A 717 -4.73 47.96 5.98
N PRO A 718 -5.27 49.18 6.16
CA PRO A 718 -6.27 49.72 5.24
C PRO A 718 -5.64 50.12 3.91
N LEU A 719 -5.83 49.34 2.85
CA LEU A 719 -5.47 49.64 1.46
C LEU A 719 -6.66 50.15 0.66
N LEU A 720 -7.87 49.64 0.94
CA LEU A 720 -9.11 50.02 0.30
C LEU A 720 -10.22 50.14 1.35
N LEU A 721 -11.03 51.17 1.22
CA LEU A 721 -12.25 51.37 1.98
C LEU A 721 -13.41 51.44 0.98
N ASP A 722 -14.41 50.61 1.15
CA ASP A 722 -15.61 50.64 0.30
C ASP A 722 -16.88 50.65 1.13
N VAL A 723 -17.97 51.16 0.55
CA VAL A 723 -19.23 51.35 1.24
C VAL A 723 -20.22 50.29 0.84
N VAL A 724 -20.86 49.69 1.83
CA VAL A 724 -21.98 48.76 1.61
C VAL A 724 -23.25 49.25 2.27
N LEU A 725 -24.39 48.99 1.66
CA LEU A 725 -25.70 49.26 2.24
C LEU A 725 -26.19 48.02 2.97
N THR A 726 -26.58 48.17 4.24
CA THR A 726 -27.17 47.06 5.03
C THR A 726 -28.66 46.93 4.69
N GLY A 727 -29.16 45.70 4.72
CA GLY A 727 -30.54 45.36 4.50
C GLY A 727 -31.47 45.66 5.70
N PRO A 728 -32.74 45.21 5.64
CA PRO A 728 -33.70 45.36 6.72
C PRO A 728 -33.29 44.57 7.99
N PHE A 729 -33.91 44.90 9.08
CA PHE A 729 -33.64 44.42 10.45
C PHE A 729 -33.56 42.87 10.64
N PRO A 730 -32.58 42.36 11.43
CA PRO A 730 -31.35 43.02 11.85
C PRO A 730 -30.41 43.17 10.65
N GLY A 731 -29.91 44.38 10.37
CA GLY A 731 -29.18 44.71 9.15
C GLY A 731 -28.20 43.60 8.72
N SER A 732 -28.32 43.13 7.50
CA SER A 732 -27.42 42.21 6.84
C SER A 732 -26.78 42.88 5.61
N TRP A 733 -25.60 42.44 5.22
CA TRP A 733 -24.89 43.00 4.08
C TRP A 733 -24.14 41.92 3.31
N THR A 734 -23.87 42.19 2.04
CA THR A 734 -23.05 41.33 1.17
C THR A 734 -22.18 42.23 0.31
N TYR A 735 -20.91 41.83 0.13
CA TYR A 735 -19.93 42.51 -0.68
C TYR A 735 -19.26 41.54 -1.64
N PRO A 736 -19.50 41.62 -2.96
CA PRO A 736 -18.90 40.71 -3.94
C PRO A 736 -17.45 41.06 -4.23
N VAL A 737 -16.59 40.07 -4.35
CA VAL A 737 -15.18 40.21 -4.72
C VAL A 737 -14.88 39.24 -5.87
N ALA A 738 -14.52 39.76 -7.03
CA ALA A 738 -14.09 38.92 -8.16
C ALA A 738 -12.65 38.45 -7.94
N ILE A 739 -12.43 37.10 -7.92
CA ILE A 739 -11.10 36.51 -7.89
C ILE A 739 -10.74 36.11 -9.32
N PRO A 740 -9.70 36.78 -9.92
CA PRO A 740 -9.29 36.43 -11.27
C PRO A 740 -8.83 34.99 -11.42
N ASN A 741 -9.03 34.42 -12.62
CA ASN A 741 -8.54 33.08 -12.96
C ASN A 741 -7.03 33.14 -13.22
N THR A 742 -6.24 33.21 -12.15
CA THR A 742 -4.78 33.18 -12.20
C THR A 742 -4.21 32.48 -10.99
N THR A 743 -3.38 31.46 -11.23
CA THR A 743 -2.68 30.70 -10.19
C THR A 743 -1.66 31.54 -9.42
N ALA A 744 -1.26 32.70 -9.96
CA ALA A 744 -0.38 33.63 -9.26
C ALA A 744 -0.96 34.16 -7.92
N LEU A 745 -2.28 34.08 -7.74
CA LEU A 745 -2.96 34.44 -6.50
C LEU A 745 -3.02 33.30 -5.47
N ASN A 746 -2.69 32.06 -5.83
CA ASN A 746 -2.70 30.95 -4.89
C ASN A 746 -1.80 31.21 -3.68
N GLY A 747 -2.33 30.99 -2.48
CA GLY A 747 -1.64 31.27 -1.23
C GLY A 747 -1.62 32.74 -0.84
N THR A 748 -2.15 33.66 -1.67
CA THR A 748 -2.23 35.10 -1.33
C THR A 748 -3.23 35.30 -0.21
N ASN A 749 -2.84 36.04 0.80
CA ASN A 749 -3.70 36.42 1.89
C ASN A 749 -4.30 37.80 1.67
N ALA A 750 -5.57 37.96 2.01
CA ALA A 750 -6.25 39.23 2.10
C ALA A 750 -6.96 39.33 3.45
N TYR A 751 -7.03 40.52 3.97
CA TYR A 751 -7.55 40.81 5.30
C TYR A 751 -8.70 41.80 5.19
N TRP A 752 -9.81 41.49 5.86
CA TRP A 752 -11.05 42.20 5.75
C TRP A 752 -11.61 42.52 7.13
N GLN A 753 -12.29 43.67 7.27
CA GLN A 753 -13.05 44.02 8.46
C GLN A 753 -14.23 44.90 8.04
N PHE A 754 -15.35 44.78 8.75
CA PHE A 754 -16.52 45.64 8.54
C PHE A 754 -16.65 46.61 9.70
N TRP A 755 -16.94 47.83 9.37
CA TRP A 755 -17.21 48.94 10.33
C TRP A 755 -18.57 49.53 10.07
N MET A 756 -19.37 49.76 11.14
CA MET A 756 -20.67 50.42 11.12
C MET A 756 -20.57 51.76 11.77
N PRO A 757 -20.60 52.86 11.01
CA PRO A 757 -20.61 54.22 11.54
C PRO A 757 -21.98 54.58 12.16
N ASN A 758 -21.97 55.56 13.03
CA ASN A 758 -23.16 56.14 13.66
C ASN A 758 -24.02 55.12 14.43
N ASP A 759 -23.40 54.09 15.02
CA ASP A 759 -24.06 53.14 15.91
C ASP A 759 -24.12 53.72 17.33
N PRO A 760 -25.30 54.11 17.84
CA PRO A 760 -25.43 54.87 19.09
C PRO A 760 -25.07 54.04 20.34
N ALA A 761 -25.02 52.74 20.22
CA ALA A 761 -24.65 51.84 21.34
C ALA A 761 -23.17 51.40 21.30
N ALA A 762 -22.39 51.88 20.34
CA ALA A 762 -20.97 51.49 20.23
C ALA A 762 -20.16 52.11 21.40
N ALA A 763 -19.58 51.26 22.23
CA ALA A 763 -18.83 51.66 23.43
C ALA A 763 -17.55 52.45 23.09
N GLY A 764 -17.38 53.62 23.70
CA GLY A 764 -16.18 54.46 23.55
C GLY A 764 -16.08 55.23 22.23
N GLY A 765 -17.17 55.33 21.46
CA GLY A 765 -17.24 56.04 20.19
C GLY A 765 -18.56 55.79 19.46
N ASN A 766 -18.65 56.15 18.17
CA ASN A 766 -19.86 56.03 17.36
C ASN A 766 -19.77 54.91 16.30
N TRP A 767 -18.77 54.05 16.36
CA TRP A 767 -18.54 53.02 15.36
C TRP A 767 -18.53 51.62 15.99
N ALA A 768 -19.35 50.72 15.49
CA ALA A 768 -19.25 49.27 15.78
C ALA A 768 -18.39 48.57 14.74
N ALA A 769 -17.75 47.46 15.11
CA ALA A 769 -16.86 46.75 14.19
C ALA A 769 -16.97 45.22 14.32
N SER A 770 -16.83 44.50 13.20
CA SER A 770 -16.67 43.07 13.19
C SER A 770 -15.28 42.65 13.68
N PRO A 771 -15.07 41.38 14.03
CA PRO A 771 -13.73 40.79 14.00
C PRO A 771 -13.09 40.95 12.61
N GLY A 772 -11.78 40.78 12.52
CA GLY A 772 -11.10 40.67 11.24
C GLY A 772 -11.42 39.32 10.56
N LEU A 773 -11.42 39.30 9.24
CA LEU A 773 -11.52 38.11 8.44
C LEU A 773 -10.26 37.94 7.58
N LYS A 774 -9.50 36.91 7.78
CA LYS A 774 -8.40 36.53 6.91
C LYS A 774 -8.94 35.60 5.83
N MET A 775 -8.67 35.92 4.59
CA MET A 775 -8.91 35.13 3.40
C MET A 775 -7.58 34.64 2.85
N THR A 776 -7.46 33.34 2.55
CA THR A 776 -6.34 32.83 1.75
C THR A 776 -6.93 32.34 0.43
N ILE A 777 -6.49 32.91 -0.68
CA ILE A 777 -6.92 32.51 -2.02
C ILE A 777 -6.27 31.17 -2.34
N GLY A 778 -7.05 30.23 -2.84
CA GLY A 778 -6.57 28.88 -3.13
C GLY A 778 -7.45 28.14 -4.13
N ASN A 779 -7.18 26.87 -4.28
CA ASN A 779 -7.96 25.96 -5.13
C ASN A 779 -8.95 25.13 -4.33
#